data_33e745cce3e95ef53932fe734e148d8d
#
_entry.id   33e745cce3e95ef53932fe734e148d8d
#
_cell.length_a   1.000
_cell.length_b   1.000
_cell.length_c   1.000
_cell.angle_alpha   90.00
_cell.angle_beta   90.00
_cell.angle_gamma   90.00
#
_symmetry.space_group_name_H-M   'P 1'
#
loop_
_entity.id
_entity.type
_entity.pdbx_description
1 polymer ?
#
loop_
_entity_poly.entity_id
_entity_poly.type
_entity_poly.pdbx_seq_one_letter_code
_entity_poly.pdbx_strand_id
1 'polypeptide(L)'
;MENASALSPAGDLTHAQFPAGHFVIPDTNVFLHQMDLIESPLFVPPIILLQTVIDEVRHRSLPLHSRLKSLIASEDKRIYVFYNEFHAQTAVVRQPEESPNDRNDRGIRLSAAWYATHYASAWANRSSTSPTIVLLTDDADNRRKAARDGITTLSVREYVSGTKSSAALLDLLAAESVEGDEETGTKQGRRKVLYDEYLPQATLVAGVKSGDLHQGYFNANAYNYLEGSVNVAGFPKPVLLLGREAMNRSVQGDLVVVELFPESEWKAPADAVIDAEAAQRNDNPDDSASEGEHSDDEDAKERKAARDTAARNPKEKQPTGRVVGVMKRNWRAYVCHIDRTSLSSTLSTLSAQTVFATPVDRALPRIRLRTRQAPELLGQKILVSLDRWDAHSRYPDGHFVRALGQAESKEAERESLLLEFDVPYRPFGRAILDCLPPEGDRWVVPPKETGRPEWRDREDLRELIVCSIDPPNCQDIDDALHARQLANGNIEAGVHIADVSHFVHPDTPMDNEAASRGTTVYLVDKRIDMLPSLLGTNLCSLRPYVERLAFSAIWELSPDADIVNVRFTKSVIASKAAFTYEEAQIRKDDPTLNDELTQSIRLLNSLALKLKAKRMAAGALNLASPEVKIHLDSAESSDPIDVEQKELRETNSLVEEFMLLANVSVARQIQESFPGTAVLRRHMPPPHSNFEKLQDLLMKLKGMTLDVSSSGALAASLDKCVDPNEPAFNTLVRIMATRCMLSAEYFCAGSVSRETFGHYGLASPIYTHFTSPIRRYADVLAHRQLAAAIGYTPLHATLHTKSHVEQIMSVINRRHRLAQMAGRASVEFYVGLALKARNLAQQDGQGVVEDAFVIRAFRNGLAVFVSKLGIEGLVTFKNEQEFDPESYSLTLPGPNGAVKVAVFDRVRVKIRVEQDKNTLRGKVKMTLLSPVDSTGF
;
A
#
# COMPACT_ATOMS: atom_id res chain seq x y z
N MET A 1 22.36 28.21 -23.86
CA MET A 1 21.25 29.19 -23.67
C MET A 1 21.41 30.37 -24.62
N GLU A 2 21.38 30.09 -25.91
CA GLU A 2 21.52 31.12 -26.93
C GLU A 2 20.21 31.78 -27.34
N ASN A 3 19.06 31.25 -26.85
CA ASN A 3 17.75 31.79 -27.17
C ASN A 3 17.07 32.40 -25.93
N ALA A 4 17.27 33.69 -25.70
CA ALA A 4 16.57 34.48 -24.68
C ALA A 4 15.03 34.43 -24.81
N SER A 5 14.47 33.96 -25.94
CA SER A 5 13.06 33.76 -26.18
C SER A 5 12.49 32.55 -25.45
N ALA A 6 13.29 31.50 -25.15
CA ALA A 6 12.84 30.30 -24.44
C ALA A 6 12.58 30.55 -22.95
N LEU A 7 13.17 31.59 -22.37
CA LEU A 7 13.02 31.97 -20.97
C LEU A 7 12.21 33.27 -20.80
N SER A 8 11.31 33.60 -21.71
CA SER A 8 10.44 34.75 -21.57
C SER A 8 9.38 34.53 -20.49
N PRO A 9 9.24 35.40 -19.48
CA PRO A 9 8.16 35.26 -18.52
C PRO A 9 6.82 35.44 -19.23
N ALA A 10 5.88 34.52 -19.04
CA ALA A 10 4.55 34.68 -19.62
C ALA A 10 3.79 35.78 -18.88
N GLY A 11 3.03 36.59 -19.61
CA GLY A 11 2.44 37.88 -19.22
C GLY A 11 1.43 37.91 -18.06
N ASP A 12 1.10 36.76 -17.44
CA ASP A 12 0.09 36.71 -16.35
C ASP A 12 0.67 36.51 -14.94
N LEU A 13 2.00 36.52 -14.79
CA LEU A 13 2.67 36.30 -13.51
C LEU A 13 2.85 37.59 -12.74
N THR A 14 1.75 38.20 -12.29
CA THR A 14 1.79 39.39 -11.45
C THR A 14 2.06 39.00 -10.00
N HIS A 15 3.26 39.32 -9.52
CA HIS A 15 3.61 39.36 -8.11
C HIS A 15 3.64 40.81 -7.65
N ALA A 16 3.14 41.09 -6.43
CA ALA A 16 3.03 42.44 -5.94
C ALA A 16 4.36 43.24 -5.95
N GLN A 17 5.48 42.54 -5.69
CA GLN A 17 6.82 43.13 -5.68
C GLN A 17 7.54 43.08 -7.03
N PHE A 18 7.08 42.29 -7.99
CA PHE A 18 7.75 42.01 -9.27
C PHE A 18 6.76 42.19 -10.46
N PRO A 19 6.26 43.39 -10.69
CA PRO A 19 5.25 43.63 -11.75
C PRO A 19 5.79 43.43 -13.17
N ALA A 20 7.12 43.51 -13.37
CA ALA A 20 7.77 43.25 -14.66
C ALA A 20 8.00 41.75 -14.99
N GLY A 21 7.56 40.86 -14.11
CA GLY A 21 7.84 39.43 -14.21
C GLY A 21 9.12 39.05 -13.49
N HIS A 22 9.24 37.77 -13.16
CA HIS A 22 10.37 37.24 -12.41
C HIS A 22 10.56 35.75 -12.65
N PHE A 23 11.75 35.25 -12.30
CA PHE A 23 12.09 33.83 -12.17
C PHE A 23 12.44 33.53 -10.72
N VAL A 24 12.11 32.33 -10.26
CA VAL A 24 12.49 31.89 -8.92
C VAL A 24 13.61 30.85 -9.00
N ILE A 25 14.58 30.97 -8.11
CA ILE A 25 15.63 29.98 -7.85
C ILE A 25 15.37 29.46 -6.44
N PRO A 26 14.67 28.33 -6.27
CA PRO A 26 14.47 27.76 -4.95
C PRO A 26 15.75 27.09 -4.43
N ASP A 27 16.05 27.31 -3.17
CA ASP A 27 17.10 26.62 -2.42
C ASP A 27 16.70 25.16 -2.12
N THR A 28 17.64 24.35 -1.71
CA THR A 28 17.41 22.94 -1.35
C THR A 28 16.34 22.79 -0.27
N ASN A 29 16.37 23.63 0.75
CA ASN A 29 15.40 23.60 1.85
C ASN A 29 13.95 23.80 1.39
N VAL A 30 13.74 24.58 0.32
CA VAL A 30 12.41 24.76 -0.27
C VAL A 30 11.87 23.45 -0.83
N PHE A 31 12.68 22.65 -1.52
CA PHE A 31 12.26 21.34 -2.03
C PHE A 31 12.13 20.29 -0.92
N LEU A 32 12.93 20.40 0.15
CA LEU A 32 12.86 19.45 1.25
C LEU A 32 11.61 19.65 2.11
N HIS A 33 11.15 20.89 2.29
CA HIS A 33 10.06 21.23 3.23
C HIS A 33 8.78 21.74 2.55
N GLN A 34 8.87 22.30 1.35
CA GLN A 34 7.75 22.96 0.68
C GLN A 34 7.43 22.34 -0.69
N MET A 35 7.68 21.02 -0.86
CA MET A 35 7.48 20.33 -2.13
C MET A 35 6.02 20.38 -2.58
N ASP A 36 5.08 20.28 -1.63
CA ASP A 36 3.65 20.33 -1.92
C ASP A 36 3.21 21.70 -2.45
N LEU A 37 3.83 22.79 -2.00
CA LEU A 37 3.68 24.12 -2.57
C LEU A 37 4.16 24.18 -4.02
N ILE A 38 5.36 23.67 -4.30
CA ILE A 38 5.97 23.72 -5.65
C ILE A 38 5.16 22.90 -6.65
N GLU A 39 4.63 21.77 -6.24
CA GLU A 39 3.76 20.91 -7.07
C GLU A 39 2.36 21.52 -7.32
N SER A 40 1.89 22.42 -6.46
CA SER A 40 0.56 23.01 -6.59
C SER A 40 0.36 23.70 -7.93
N PRO A 41 -0.76 23.46 -8.64
CA PRO A 41 -1.08 24.17 -9.89
C PRO A 41 -1.16 25.68 -9.73
N LEU A 42 -1.43 26.17 -8.51
CA LEU A 42 -1.48 27.58 -8.19
C LEU A 42 -0.11 28.24 -8.07
N PHE A 43 0.96 27.45 -7.91
CA PHE A 43 2.33 27.94 -7.91
C PHE A 43 2.87 27.95 -9.35
N VAL A 44 2.74 29.07 -10.02
CA VAL A 44 2.97 29.21 -11.47
C VAL A 44 4.28 29.85 -11.90
N PRO A 45 5.17 30.40 -11.02
CA PRO A 45 6.38 31.08 -11.50
C PRO A 45 7.30 30.11 -12.25
N PRO A 46 8.03 30.60 -13.27
CA PRO A 46 9.08 29.82 -13.91
C PRO A 46 10.24 29.60 -12.94
N ILE A 47 10.67 28.36 -12.83
CA ILE A 47 11.69 27.90 -11.87
C ILE A 47 13.00 27.65 -12.60
N ILE A 48 14.08 28.23 -12.12
CA ILE A 48 15.44 27.84 -12.50
C ILE A 48 15.96 26.88 -11.43
N LEU A 49 16.08 25.60 -11.78
CA LEU A 49 16.48 24.54 -10.88
C LEU A 49 17.95 24.22 -11.07
N LEU A 50 18.74 24.37 -10.01
CA LEU A 50 20.19 24.16 -10.06
C LEU A 50 20.57 22.70 -9.87
N GLN A 51 21.61 22.22 -10.56
CA GLN A 51 22.17 20.87 -10.38
C GLN A 51 22.55 20.61 -8.92
N THR A 52 23.19 21.57 -8.26
CA THR A 52 23.54 21.48 -6.84
C THR A 52 22.34 21.12 -5.98
N VAL A 53 21.19 21.74 -6.21
CA VAL A 53 19.94 21.49 -5.48
C VAL A 53 19.41 20.08 -5.77
N ILE A 54 19.43 19.65 -7.04
CA ILE A 54 19.00 18.30 -7.44
C ILE A 54 19.82 17.23 -6.72
N ASP A 55 21.14 17.39 -6.72
CA ASP A 55 22.07 16.44 -6.12
C ASP A 55 21.91 16.41 -4.59
N GLU A 56 21.71 17.54 -3.96
CA GLU A 56 21.50 17.62 -2.51
C GLU A 56 20.16 16.99 -2.09
N VAL A 57 19.07 17.26 -2.80
CA VAL A 57 17.78 16.61 -2.58
C VAL A 57 17.91 15.09 -2.76
N ARG A 58 18.66 14.63 -3.76
CA ARG A 58 18.94 13.21 -3.99
C ARG A 58 19.65 12.57 -2.79
N HIS A 59 20.63 13.24 -2.21
CA HIS A 59 21.38 12.72 -1.07
C HIS A 59 20.54 12.70 0.22
N ARG A 60 19.67 13.69 0.41
CA ARG A 60 18.86 13.81 1.64
C ARG A 60 17.57 12.98 1.59
N SER A 61 16.90 12.90 0.44
CA SER A 61 15.61 12.21 0.31
C SER A 61 15.36 11.67 -1.09
N LEU A 62 15.53 10.36 -1.29
CA LEU A 62 15.21 9.69 -2.54
C LEU A 62 13.73 9.84 -2.96
N PRO A 63 12.73 9.78 -2.04
CA PRO A 63 11.34 10.01 -2.41
C PRO A 63 11.09 11.41 -2.95
N LEU A 64 11.62 12.45 -2.31
CA LEU A 64 11.49 13.84 -2.79
C LEU A 64 12.23 14.05 -4.11
N HIS A 65 13.41 13.45 -4.28
CA HIS A 65 14.11 13.46 -5.55
C HIS A 65 13.31 12.80 -6.68
N SER A 66 12.59 11.72 -6.41
CA SER A 66 11.69 11.09 -7.39
C SER A 66 10.54 12.00 -7.77
N ARG A 67 9.91 12.68 -6.78
CA ARG A 67 8.87 13.71 -7.03
C ARG A 67 9.43 14.85 -7.86
N LEU A 68 10.61 15.36 -7.52
CA LEU A 68 11.29 16.43 -8.25
C LEU A 68 11.57 16.04 -9.72
N LYS A 69 12.05 14.80 -9.96
CA LYS A 69 12.23 14.28 -11.33
C LYS A 69 10.91 14.22 -12.11
N SER A 70 9.84 13.75 -11.49
CA SER A 70 8.50 13.74 -12.11
C SER A 70 8.04 15.15 -12.45
N LEU A 71 8.30 16.11 -11.58
CA LEU A 71 7.96 17.51 -11.77
C LEU A 71 8.76 18.15 -12.93
N ILE A 72 10.05 17.83 -13.04
CA ILE A 72 10.92 18.28 -14.16
C ILE A 72 10.42 17.72 -15.51
N ALA A 73 9.91 16.48 -15.50
CA ALA A 73 9.39 15.82 -16.70
C ALA A 73 7.95 16.25 -17.05
N SER A 74 7.25 16.96 -16.15
CA SER A 74 5.89 17.44 -16.37
C SER A 74 5.89 18.68 -17.29
N GLU A 75 4.92 18.73 -18.21
CA GLU A 75 4.67 19.91 -19.04
C GLU A 75 3.85 20.99 -18.30
N ASP A 76 3.30 20.66 -17.12
CA ASP A 76 2.46 21.58 -16.34
C ASP A 76 3.25 22.68 -15.65
N LYS A 77 4.56 22.49 -15.49
CA LYS A 77 5.47 23.42 -14.80
C LYS A 77 6.58 23.88 -15.70
N ARG A 78 6.89 25.16 -15.67
CA ARG A 78 8.04 25.75 -16.39
C ARG A 78 9.27 25.64 -15.53
N ILE A 79 10.00 24.52 -15.63
CA ILE A 79 11.23 24.25 -14.90
C ILE A 79 12.40 24.19 -15.87
N TYR A 80 13.42 25.01 -15.62
CA TYR A 80 14.64 25.08 -16.41
C TYR A 80 15.80 24.57 -15.57
N VAL A 81 16.32 23.38 -15.90
CA VAL A 81 17.48 22.82 -15.21
C VAL A 81 18.76 23.51 -15.65
N PHE A 82 19.52 24.01 -14.70
CA PHE A 82 20.81 24.63 -14.93
C PHE A 82 21.94 23.85 -14.27
N TYR A 83 22.88 23.39 -15.09
CA TYR A 83 24.03 22.59 -14.65
C TYR A 83 25.15 23.49 -14.10
N ASN A 84 24.89 24.18 -13.00
CA ASN A 84 25.79 25.19 -12.43
C ASN A 84 27.15 24.65 -12.01
N GLU A 85 27.26 23.36 -11.67
CA GLU A 85 28.50 22.69 -11.29
C GLU A 85 29.48 22.54 -12.49
N PHE A 86 28.96 22.54 -13.71
CA PHE A 86 29.73 22.40 -14.96
C PHE A 86 29.87 23.70 -15.75
N HIS A 87 29.35 24.82 -15.23
CA HIS A 87 29.43 26.11 -15.89
C HIS A 87 30.61 26.93 -15.32
N ALA A 88 31.50 27.42 -16.18
CA ALA A 88 32.77 28.04 -15.79
C ALA A 88 32.65 29.22 -14.80
N GLN A 89 31.55 29.98 -14.85
CA GLN A 89 31.33 31.16 -14.00
C GLN A 89 30.52 30.87 -12.76
N THR A 90 29.94 29.70 -12.62
CA THR A 90 29.06 29.31 -11.47
C THR A 90 29.58 28.10 -10.72
N ALA A 91 30.53 27.36 -11.28
CA ALA A 91 31.16 26.24 -10.59
C ALA A 91 31.97 26.73 -9.37
N VAL A 92 31.78 26.07 -8.25
CA VAL A 92 32.37 26.47 -6.97
C VAL A 92 33.20 25.34 -6.39
N VAL A 93 34.50 25.61 -6.18
CA VAL A 93 35.41 24.69 -5.48
C VAL A 93 35.28 24.93 -3.97
N ARG A 94 35.22 23.89 -3.18
CA ARG A 94 35.15 23.97 -1.71
C ARG A 94 36.42 24.64 -1.16
N GLN A 95 36.22 25.62 -0.28
CA GLN A 95 37.32 26.31 0.40
C GLN A 95 37.81 25.52 1.63
N PRO A 96 39.05 25.69 2.09
CA PRO A 96 39.50 25.15 3.37
C PRO A 96 38.57 25.63 4.50
N GLU A 97 38.22 24.72 5.42
CA GLU A 97 37.30 24.94 6.56
C GLU A 97 35.83 25.20 6.19
N GLU A 98 35.47 25.30 4.92
CA GLU A 98 34.09 25.44 4.47
C GLU A 98 33.30 24.12 4.63
N SER A 99 32.11 24.15 5.22
CA SER A 99 31.25 22.97 5.23
C SER A 99 30.71 22.63 3.83
N PRO A 100 30.32 21.38 3.54
CA PRO A 100 29.65 21.06 2.28
C PRO A 100 28.39 21.88 2.03
N ASN A 101 27.63 22.19 3.09
CA ASN A 101 26.41 22.99 3.00
C ASN A 101 26.74 24.45 2.64
N ASP A 102 27.71 25.10 3.33
CA ASP A 102 28.12 26.47 3.02
C ASP A 102 28.64 26.62 1.57
N ARG A 103 29.38 25.61 1.11
CA ARG A 103 29.82 25.55 -0.31
C ARG A 103 28.62 25.52 -1.27
N ASN A 104 27.60 24.70 -0.99
CA ASN A 104 26.39 24.58 -1.81
C ASN A 104 25.62 25.91 -1.82
N ASP A 105 25.39 26.50 -0.65
CA ASP A 105 24.72 27.80 -0.51
C ASP A 105 25.46 28.93 -1.28
N ARG A 106 26.78 28.89 -1.24
CA ARG A 106 27.63 29.84 -2.03
C ARG A 106 27.47 29.60 -3.53
N GLY A 107 27.39 28.36 -3.98
CA GLY A 107 27.14 27.99 -5.39
C GLY A 107 25.73 28.44 -5.85
N ILE A 108 24.73 28.33 -5.00
CA ILE A 108 23.36 28.78 -5.26
C ILE A 108 23.33 30.30 -5.41
N ARG A 109 23.93 31.06 -4.45
CA ARG A 109 23.99 32.54 -4.53
C ARG A 109 24.77 33.02 -5.77
N LEU A 110 25.91 32.41 -6.08
CA LEU A 110 26.69 32.75 -7.27
C LEU A 110 25.90 32.54 -8.57
N SER A 111 25.13 31.44 -8.64
CA SER A 111 24.27 31.13 -9.78
C SER A 111 23.13 32.15 -9.91
N ALA A 112 22.53 32.58 -8.82
CA ALA A 112 21.49 33.59 -8.81
C ALA A 112 22.02 34.96 -9.26
N ALA A 113 23.21 35.37 -8.78
CA ALA A 113 23.91 36.60 -9.19
C ALA A 113 24.27 36.56 -10.68
N TRP A 114 24.75 35.40 -11.16
CA TRP A 114 25.10 35.22 -12.58
C TRP A 114 23.86 35.38 -13.45
N TYR A 115 22.74 34.75 -13.12
CA TYR A 115 21.49 34.89 -13.85
C TYR A 115 20.95 36.31 -13.85
N ALA A 116 21.02 37.03 -12.72
CA ALA A 116 20.58 38.41 -12.62
C ALA A 116 21.41 39.30 -13.58
N THR A 117 22.74 39.13 -13.60
CA THR A 117 23.64 39.88 -14.50
C THR A 117 23.43 39.51 -15.97
N HIS A 118 23.28 38.21 -16.26
CA HIS A 118 23.04 37.70 -17.61
C HIS A 118 21.73 38.23 -18.19
N TYR A 119 20.64 38.22 -17.40
CA TYR A 119 19.38 38.80 -17.82
C TYR A 119 19.43 40.29 -18.01
N ALA A 120 20.04 41.05 -17.10
CA ALA A 120 20.20 42.48 -17.24
C ALA A 120 20.93 42.82 -18.55
N SER A 121 22.00 42.10 -18.90
CA SER A 121 22.74 42.27 -20.16
C SER A 121 21.91 41.89 -21.39
N ALA A 122 21.16 40.78 -21.35
CA ALA A 122 20.34 40.32 -22.45
C ALA A 122 19.11 41.22 -22.73
N TRP A 123 18.65 41.95 -21.70
CA TRP A 123 17.51 42.89 -21.79
C TRP A 123 17.92 44.33 -22.06
N ALA A 124 19.22 44.67 -22.01
CA ALA A 124 19.73 46.06 -22.15
C ALA A 124 19.25 46.78 -23.42
N ASN A 125 18.97 46.05 -24.49
CA ASN A 125 18.52 46.60 -25.76
C ASN A 125 16.98 46.46 -26.01
N ARG A 126 16.21 46.04 -25.00
CA ARG A 126 14.76 45.89 -25.11
C ARG A 126 14.03 47.08 -24.43
N SER A 127 12.88 47.47 -24.96
CA SER A 127 12.05 48.54 -24.39
C SER A 127 11.30 48.14 -23.12
N SER A 128 11.36 46.88 -22.68
CA SER A 128 10.71 46.38 -21.49
C SER A 128 11.70 46.20 -20.32
N THR A 129 11.21 46.34 -19.10
CA THR A 129 12.02 46.11 -17.88
C THR A 129 12.48 44.67 -17.79
N SER A 130 13.72 44.45 -17.40
CA SER A 130 14.27 43.09 -17.21
C SER A 130 13.53 42.34 -16.11
N PRO A 131 13.20 41.04 -16.30
CA PRO A 131 12.63 40.22 -15.25
C PRO A 131 13.60 40.10 -14.07
N THR A 132 13.04 40.04 -12.86
CA THR A 132 13.84 39.91 -11.64
C THR A 132 14.16 38.44 -11.37
N ILE A 133 15.38 38.13 -10.96
CA ILE A 133 15.76 36.81 -10.43
C ILE A 133 15.59 36.85 -8.92
N VAL A 134 14.77 35.94 -8.38
CA VAL A 134 14.43 35.89 -6.96
C VAL A 134 14.97 34.57 -6.39
N LEU A 135 15.88 34.66 -5.44
CA LEU A 135 16.32 33.51 -4.65
C LEU A 135 15.29 33.24 -3.54
N LEU A 136 14.69 32.06 -3.53
CA LEU A 136 13.80 31.62 -2.46
C LEU A 136 14.56 30.74 -1.49
N THR A 137 14.66 31.15 -0.24
CA THR A 137 15.28 30.37 0.83
C THR A 137 14.67 30.72 2.18
N ASP A 138 14.38 29.71 3.01
CA ASP A 138 13.93 29.91 4.39
C ASP A 138 15.11 29.99 5.38
N ASP A 139 16.36 29.74 4.92
CA ASP A 139 17.56 29.94 5.69
C ASP A 139 17.87 31.44 5.88
N ALA A 140 17.76 31.91 7.15
CA ALA A 140 17.98 33.32 7.49
C ALA A 140 19.43 33.77 7.26
N ASP A 141 20.42 32.89 7.45
CA ASP A 141 21.82 33.22 7.23
C ASP A 141 22.14 33.33 5.73
N ASN A 142 21.61 32.38 4.95
CA ASN A 142 21.74 32.41 3.50
C ASN A 142 21.05 33.66 2.91
N ARG A 143 19.85 34.08 3.41
CA ARG A 143 19.19 35.32 3.00
C ARG A 143 20.06 36.55 3.32
N ARG A 144 20.64 36.64 4.53
CA ARG A 144 21.51 37.77 4.89
C ARG A 144 22.73 37.87 4.00
N LYS A 145 23.37 36.74 3.69
CA LYS A 145 24.54 36.68 2.78
C LYS A 145 24.13 37.08 1.37
N ALA A 146 23.01 36.58 0.85
CA ALA A 146 22.49 36.90 -0.47
C ALA A 146 22.15 38.39 -0.61
N ALA A 147 21.53 39.01 0.40
CA ALA A 147 21.22 40.43 0.41
C ALA A 147 22.49 41.30 0.38
N ARG A 148 23.56 40.88 1.09
CA ARG A 148 24.89 41.55 1.03
C ARG A 148 25.50 41.45 -0.37
N ASP A 149 25.28 40.35 -1.05
CA ASP A 149 25.77 40.15 -2.43
C ASP A 149 24.88 40.83 -3.48
N GLY A 150 23.88 41.63 -3.07
CA GLY A 150 22.94 42.34 -3.94
C GLY A 150 21.93 41.46 -4.66
N ILE A 151 21.70 40.24 -4.19
CA ILE A 151 20.75 39.28 -4.76
C ILE A 151 19.37 39.51 -4.15
N THR A 152 18.36 39.67 -4.98
CA THR A 152 16.95 39.71 -4.53
C THR A 152 16.57 38.39 -3.92
N THR A 153 16.26 38.38 -2.63
CA THR A 153 15.94 37.16 -1.88
C THR A 153 14.71 37.35 -1.00
N LEU A 154 13.88 36.32 -0.91
CA LEU A 154 12.68 36.29 -0.06
C LEU A 154 12.59 34.93 0.63
N SER A 155 11.96 34.88 1.80
CA SER A 155 11.44 33.62 2.36
C SER A 155 10.28 33.13 1.52
N VAL A 156 9.97 31.83 1.60
CA VAL A 156 8.85 31.26 0.85
C VAL A 156 7.53 31.92 1.29
N ARG A 157 7.35 32.19 2.57
CA ARG A 157 6.17 32.85 3.12
C ARG A 157 6.01 34.31 2.58
N GLU A 158 7.08 35.09 2.59
CA GLU A 158 7.08 36.45 2.05
C GLU A 158 6.74 36.45 0.56
N TYR A 159 7.33 35.54 -0.19
CA TYR A 159 7.05 35.39 -1.60
C TYR A 159 5.58 35.02 -1.87
N VAL A 160 5.08 33.97 -1.21
CA VAL A 160 3.69 33.51 -1.39
C VAL A 160 2.69 34.61 -1.01
N SER A 161 2.96 35.41 0.02
CA SER A 161 2.11 36.51 0.46
C SER A 161 1.93 37.59 -0.63
N GLY A 162 2.88 37.73 -1.55
CA GLY A 162 2.84 38.66 -2.67
C GLY A 162 2.14 38.13 -3.92
N THR A 163 1.70 36.87 -3.95
CA THR A 163 1.02 36.24 -5.09
C THR A 163 -0.49 36.51 -5.08
N LYS A 164 -1.15 36.43 -6.25
CA LYS A 164 -2.60 36.54 -6.35
C LYS A 164 -3.37 35.45 -5.60
N SER A 165 -2.82 34.25 -5.54
CA SER A 165 -3.42 33.09 -4.87
C SER A 165 -2.88 32.91 -3.46
N SER A 166 -2.46 33.99 -2.80
CA SER A 166 -1.75 33.94 -1.51
C SER A 166 -2.50 33.17 -0.43
N ALA A 167 -3.83 33.30 -0.33
CA ALA A 167 -4.60 32.62 0.71
C ALA A 167 -4.51 31.08 0.59
N ALA A 168 -4.70 30.54 -0.61
CA ALA A 168 -4.63 29.10 -0.85
C ALA A 168 -3.19 28.57 -0.76
N LEU A 169 -2.21 29.32 -1.25
CA LEU A 169 -0.80 28.92 -1.21
C LEU A 169 -0.22 29.00 0.20
N LEU A 170 -0.68 29.92 1.05
CA LEU A 170 -0.25 30.00 2.45
C LEU A 170 -0.69 28.78 3.29
N ASP A 171 -1.81 28.16 2.92
CA ASP A 171 -2.31 26.97 3.60
C ASP A 171 -1.49 25.71 3.24
N LEU A 172 -0.73 25.75 2.11
CA LEU A 172 0.17 24.68 1.67
C LEU A 172 1.56 24.74 2.33
N LEU A 173 1.86 25.80 3.07
CA LEU A 173 3.17 25.96 3.70
C LEU A 173 3.28 25.03 4.90
N ALA A 174 4.37 24.26 4.93
CA ALA A 174 4.75 23.48 6.09
C ALA A 174 4.98 24.40 7.32
N ALA A 175 4.69 23.88 8.50
CA ALA A 175 4.90 24.60 9.75
C ALA A 175 6.38 25.00 9.90
N GLU A 176 6.66 26.28 10.12
CA GLU A 176 8.04 26.77 10.30
C GLU A 176 8.71 26.08 11.49
N SER A 177 9.93 25.60 11.30
CA SER A 177 10.80 25.21 12.41
C SER A 177 11.19 26.49 13.17
N VAL A 178 10.71 26.62 14.39
CA VAL A 178 11.07 27.73 15.28
C VAL A 178 12.49 27.50 15.82
N GLU A 179 13.52 27.66 14.99
CA GLU A 179 14.91 27.78 15.43
C GLU A 179 15.36 29.24 15.61
N GLY A 180 14.44 30.22 15.53
CA GLY A 180 14.78 31.65 15.50
C GLY A 180 14.01 32.60 16.42
N ASP A 181 13.02 32.18 17.18
CA ASP A 181 12.25 33.08 18.05
C ASP A 181 12.52 32.91 19.56
N GLU A 182 13.79 32.97 19.98
CA GLU A 182 14.14 33.13 21.37
C GLU A 182 14.16 34.63 21.84
N GLU A 183 13.79 35.62 21.02
CA GLU A 183 13.84 37.03 21.34
C GLU A 183 12.53 37.80 21.23
N THR A 184 11.41 37.28 21.72
CA THR A 184 10.32 38.18 22.15
C THR A 184 9.78 37.69 23.52
N GLY A 185 10.28 38.32 24.55
CA GLY A 185 9.95 38.05 25.94
C GLY A 185 8.47 38.31 26.24
N THR A 186 7.68 37.29 26.21
CA THR A 186 6.44 37.18 26.98
C THR A 186 6.54 35.92 27.81
N LYS A 187 6.34 36.08 29.15
CA LYS A 187 6.38 35.05 30.17
C LYS A 187 5.61 33.78 29.75
N GLN A 188 6.25 32.84 29.07
CA GLN A 188 5.74 31.51 28.91
C GLN A 188 6.03 30.71 30.20
N GLY A 189 4.96 30.37 30.92
CA GLY A 189 5.03 29.37 31.97
C GLY A 189 5.73 28.12 31.42
N ARG A 190 6.55 27.44 32.24
CA ARG A 190 7.23 26.19 31.87
C ARG A 190 6.16 25.22 31.32
N ARG A 191 6.12 25.04 29.99
CA ARG A 191 5.27 24.02 29.35
C ARG A 191 5.72 22.65 29.89
N LYS A 192 4.77 21.83 30.30
CA LYS A 192 5.04 20.47 30.77
C LYS A 192 5.55 19.64 29.57
N VAL A 193 6.67 18.96 29.77
CA VAL A 193 7.20 18.00 28.79
C VAL A 193 6.31 16.75 28.83
N LEU A 194 5.65 16.40 27.72
CA LEU A 194 4.75 15.26 27.64
C LEU A 194 5.49 13.99 27.25
N TYR A 195 6.54 14.12 26.45
CA TYR A 195 7.30 13.00 25.91
C TYR A 195 8.79 13.15 26.24
N ASP A 196 9.44 12.03 26.52
CA ASP A 196 10.88 11.99 26.68
C ASP A 196 11.58 12.43 25.37
N GLU A 197 12.70 13.12 25.50
CA GLU A 197 13.53 13.46 24.35
C GLU A 197 14.15 12.20 23.76
N TYR A 198 14.32 12.19 22.44
CA TYR A 198 14.98 11.07 21.76
C TYR A 198 16.47 11.07 22.07
N LEU A 199 17.03 9.88 22.25
CA LEU A 199 18.47 9.73 22.37
C LEU A 199 19.18 10.16 21.08
N PRO A 200 20.40 10.70 21.17
CA PRO A 200 21.20 11.03 19.99
C PRO A 200 21.39 9.83 19.07
N GLN A 201 21.40 10.08 17.77
CA GLN A 201 21.45 9.00 16.76
C GLN A 201 22.68 8.09 16.92
N ALA A 202 23.83 8.66 17.32
CA ALA A 202 25.04 7.90 17.62
C ALA A 202 24.82 6.90 18.76
N THR A 203 24.12 7.31 19.83
CA THR A 203 23.77 6.46 20.98
C THR A 203 22.79 5.36 20.58
N LEU A 204 21.78 5.68 19.75
CA LEU A 204 20.84 4.69 19.24
C LEU A 204 21.55 3.60 18.44
N VAL A 205 22.43 3.99 17.51
CA VAL A 205 23.19 3.04 16.69
C VAL A 205 24.15 2.19 17.54
N ALA A 206 24.82 2.80 18.52
CA ALA A 206 25.69 2.07 19.44
C ALA A 206 24.91 1.06 20.28
N GLY A 207 23.78 1.48 20.87
CA GLY A 207 22.93 0.63 21.69
C GLY A 207 22.30 -0.55 20.94
N VAL A 208 21.92 -0.34 19.66
CA VAL A 208 21.44 -1.44 18.80
C VAL A 208 22.57 -2.42 18.47
N LYS A 209 23.78 -1.95 18.25
CA LYS A 209 24.94 -2.81 17.99
C LYS A 209 25.41 -3.58 19.22
N SER A 210 25.32 -3.00 20.42
CA SER A 210 25.65 -3.69 21.69
C SER A 210 24.58 -4.69 22.12
N GLY A 211 23.34 -4.54 21.61
CA GLY A 211 22.20 -5.38 22.01
C GLY A 211 21.44 -4.84 23.23
N ASP A 212 21.82 -3.68 23.77
CA ASP A 212 21.12 -3.02 24.88
C ASP A 212 19.81 -2.35 24.43
N LEU A 213 19.77 -1.92 23.17
CA LEU A 213 18.59 -1.37 22.52
C LEU A 213 18.19 -2.25 21.34
N HIS A 214 16.92 -2.21 20.99
CA HIS A 214 16.37 -3.03 19.93
C HIS A 214 15.67 -2.20 18.87
N GLN A 215 15.81 -2.59 17.62
CA GLN A 215 15.25 -1.86 16.47
C GLN A 215 14.14 -2.66 15.80
N GLY A 216 13.05 -1.97 15.41
CA GLY A 216 11.95 -2.58 14.68
C GLY A 216 10.93 -1.55 14.19
N TYR A 217 9.95 -2.05 13.43
CA TYR A 217 8.86 -1.20 12.94
C TYR A 217 7.75 -1.09 13.97
N PHE A 218 7.32 0.16 14.22
CA PHE A 218 6.21 0.44 15.10
C PHE A 218 4.88 0.07 14.43
N ASN A 219 4.03 -0.64 15.17
CA ASN A 219 2.68 -1.02 14.79
C ASN A 219 1.70 -0.59 15.88
N ALA A 220 0.77 0.30 15.55
CA ALA A 220 -0.31 0.69 16.45
C ALA A 220 -1.40 -0.40 16.49
N ASN A 221 -2.04 -0.57 17.66
CA ASN A 221 -3.14 -1.52 17.82
C ASN A 221 -4.43 -0.96 17.22
N ALA A 222 -5.09 -1.73 16.35
CA ALA A 222 -6.34 -1.31 15.69
C ALA A 222 -7.55 -1.19 16.63
N TYR A 223 -7.49 -1.84 17.80
CA TYR A 223 -8.59 -1.90 18.78
C TYR A 223 -8.35 -1.08 20.04
N ASN A 224 -7.11 -0.62 20.24
CA ASN A 224 -6.71 0.16 21.38
C ASN A 224 -5.63 1.18 20.99
N TYR A 225 -6.00 2.45 20.85
CA TYR A 225 -5.08 3.51 20.43
C TYR A 225 -3.99 3.85 21.48
N LEU A 226 -4.10 3.34 22.71
CA LEU A 226 -3.11 3.47 23.77
C LEU A 226 -2.10 2.32 23.78
N GLU A 227 -2.16 1.43 22.80
CA GLU A 227 -1.29 0.27 22.69
C GLU A 227 -0.60 0.23 21.34
N GLY A 228 0.69 -0.02 21.37
CA GLY A 228 1.50 -0.28 20.16
C GLY A 228 2.42 -1.47 20.36
N SER A 229 3.03 -1.92 19.30
CA SER A 229 3.99 -3.01 19.32
C SER A 229 5.14 -2.82 18.34
N VAL A 230 6.28 -3.43 18.64
CA VAL A 230 7.46 -3.42 17.78
C VAL A 230 7.98 -4.84 17.64
N ASN A 231 8.06 -5.34 16.41
CA ASN A 231 8.67 -6.63 16.13
C ASN A 231 10.19 -6.50 16.17
N VAL A 232 10.82 -7.22 17.07
CA VAL A 232 12.26 -7.20 17.30
C VAL A 232 12.85 -8.58 17.03
N ALA A 233 13.95 -8.64 16.31
CA ALA A 233 14.68 -9.89 16.07
C ALA A 233 15.17 -10.48 17.42
N GLY A 234 15.00 -11.78 17.57
CA GLY A 234 15.40 -12.50 18.80
C GLY A 234 14.29 -12.70 19.84
N PHE A 235 13.12 -12.05 19.67
CA PHE A 235 11.98 -12.29 20.54
C PHE A 235 10.83 -12.98 19.77
N PRO A 236 10.22 -14.04 20.33
CA PRO A 236 9.12 -14.75 19.70
C PRO A 236 7.81 -13.93 19.68
N LYS A 237 7.67 -12.97 20.60
CA LYS A 237 6.53 -12.06 20.69
C LYS A 237 7.01 -10.61 20.48
N PRO A 238 6.21 -9.73 19.90
CA PRO A 238 6.57 -8.32 19.72
C PRO A 238 6.73 -7.63 21.07
N VAL A 239 7.54 -6.58 21.12
CA VAL A 239 7.66 -5.70 22.29
C VAL A 239 6.41 -4.84 22.39
N LEU A 240 5.73 -4.89 23.53
CA LEU A 240 4.51 -4.17 23.83
C LEU A 240 4.85 -2.75 24.32
N LEU A 241 4.15 -1.76 23.81
CA LEU A 241 4.27 -0.35 24.20
C LEU A 241 2.91 0.11 24.71
N LEU A 242 2.85 0.52 25.98
CA LEU A 242 1.60 0.88 26.67
C LEU A 242 1.58 2.36 27.04
N GLY A 243 0.60 3.07 26.52
CA GLY A 243 0.41 4.49 26.74
C GLY A 243 1.22 5.35 25.77
N ARG A 244 0.79 6.59 25.61
CA ARG A 244 1.42 7.56 24.68
C ARG A 244 2.89 7.83 24.99
N GLU A 245 3.25 7.83 26.27
CA GLU A 245 4.63 8.05 26.71
C GLU A 245 5.57 6.95 26.22
N ALA A 246 5.16 5.68 26.34
CA ALA A 246 5.96 4.55 25.88
C ALA A 246 6.05 4.50 24.35
N MET A 247 5.01 4.92 23.62
CA MET A 247 5.01 5.03 22.15
C MET A 247 5.80 6.23 21.64
N ASN A 248 6.02 7.26 22.47
CA ASN A 248 6.87 8.43 22.27
C ASN A 248 6.84 9.00 20.84
N ARG A 249 5.72 9.61 20.45
CA ARG A 249 5.57 10.28 19.14
C ARG A 249 5.85 9.38 17.92
N SER A 250 5.64 8.08 18.05
CA SER A 250 5.77 7.13 16.94
C SER A 250 4.50 7.06 16.12
N VAL A 251 4.65 6.92 14.81
CA VAL A 251 3.56 6.77 13.85
C VAL A 251 3.68 5.40 13.18
N GLN A 252 2.55 4.82 12.79
CA GLN A 252 2.47 3.53 12.11
C GLN A 252 3.54 3.37 11.03
N GLY A 253 4.39 2.36 11.16
CA GLY A 253 5.45 2.05 10.20
C GLY A 253 6.77 2.83 10.40
N ASP A 254 6.89 3.69 11.43
CA ASP A 254 8.17 4.29 11.79
C ASP A 254 9.17 3.20 12.17
N LEU A 255 10.42 3.34 11.75
CA LEU A 255 11.52 2.49 12.22
C LEU A 255 12.04 3.08 13.53
N VAL A 256 11.70 2.43 14.64
CA VAL A 256 11.98 2.92 15.99
C VAL A 256 13.02 2.08 16.69
N VAL A 257 13.64 2.67 17.70
CA VAL A 257 14.52 1.98 18.65
C VAL A 257 13.81 1.95 20.01
N VAL A 258 13.73 0.76 20.59
CA VAL A 258 13.05 0.50 21.86
C VAL A 258 14.03 0.03 22.93
N GLU A 259 13.80 0.48 24.16
CA GLU A 259 14.40 0.00 25.39
C GLU A 259 13.42 -0.95 26.05
N LEU A 260 13.89 -2.14 26.46
CA LEU A 260 13.06 -3.12 27.16
C LEU A 260 13.04 -2.85 28.66
N PHE A 261 11.88 -3.01 29.27
CA PHE A 261 11.78 -3.05 30.72
C PHE A 261 12.24 -4.40 31.29
N PRO A 262 12.63 -4.43 32.56
CA PRO A 262 12.92 -5.69 33.24
C PRO A 262 11.76 -6.70 33.13
N GLU A 263 12.05 -7.97 33.09
CA GLU A 263 11.04 -9.04 32.90
C GLU A 263 9.91 -9.00 33.95
N SER A 264 10.24 -8.54 35.17
CA SER A 264 9.27 -8.34 36.26
C SER A 264 8.16 -7.32 35.90
N GLU A 265 8.46 -6.39 34.98
CA GLU A 265 7.56 -5.32 34.57
C GLU A 265 6.82 -5.64 33.27
N TRP A 266 7.05 -6.80 32.66
CA TRP A 266 6.37 -7.21 31.44
C TRP A 266 4.87 -7.39 31.68
N LYS A 267 4.08 -6.99 30.69
CA LYS A 267 2.62 -6.94 30.75
C LYS A 267 2.00 -7.74 29.60
N ALA A 268 0.72 -8.02 29.75
CA ALA A 268 -0.09 -8.64 28.70
C ALA A 268 -0.79 -7.56 27.83
N PRO A 269 -1.10 -7.86 26.55
CA PRO A 269 -1.95 -7.01 25.72
C PRO A 269 -3.33 -6.83 26.32
N ALA A 270 -3.98 -5.70 26.02
CA ALA A 270 -5.32 -5.40 26.51
C ALA A 270 -6.37 -6.38 25.96
N ASP A 271 -7.30 -6.76 26.82
CA ASP A 271 -8.42 -7.65 26.51
C ASP A 271 -9.75 -6.89 26.25
N ALA A 272 -9.68 -5.56 26.13
CA ALA A 272 -10.82 -4.68 25.88
C ALA A 272 -10.58 -3.82 24.62
N VAL A 273 -11.67 -3.49 23.93
CA VAL A 273 -11.69 -2.53 22.84
C VAL A 273 -11.78 -1.13 23.45
N ILE A 274 -10.76 -0.29 23.20
CA ILE A 274 -10.78 1.11 23.62
C ILE A 274 -10.87 1.97 22.36
N ASP A 275 -12.07 2.55 22.15
CA ASP A 275 -12.31 3.39 20.98
C ASP A 275 -11.79 4.81 21.26
N ALA A 276 -10.97 5.32 20.35
CA ALA A 276 -10.47 6.69 20.38
C ALA A 276 -11.60 7.74 20.39
N GLU A 277 -12.77 7.39 19.89
CA GLU A 277 -13.95 8.27 19.81
C GLU A 277 -14.47 8.74 21.18
N ALA A 278 -14.36 7.87 22.19
CA ALA A 278 -14.83 8.18 23.54
C ALA A 278 -13.89 9.13 24.31
N ALA A 279 -12.58 9.08 24.00
CA ALA A 279 -11.55 9.87 24.67
C ALA A 279 -11.33 11.27 24.05
N GLN A 280 -11.81 11.49 22.82
CA GLN A 280 -11.49 12.69 22.04
C GLN A 280 -12.53 13.81 22.11
N ARG A 281 -13.59 13.65 22.88
CA ARG A 281 -14.74 14.59 22.87
C ARG A 281 -14.48 15.96 23.50
N ASN A 282 -13.39 16.13 24.23
CA ASN A 282 -13.13 17.34 25.04
C ASN A 282 -11.90 18.16 24.64
N ASP A 283 -11.17 17.78 23.58
CA ASP A 283 -9.96 18.50 23.16
C ASP A 283 -10.30 19.75 22.33
N ASN A 284 -10.01 20.94 22.84
CA ASN A 284 -10.11 22.20 22.10
C ASN A 284 -8.76 22.53 21.43
N PRO A 285 -8.71 22.81 20.10
CA PRO A 285 -7.45 23.10 19.41
C PRO A 285 -6.79 24.41 19.85
N ASP A 286 -7.56 25.37 20.40
CA ASP A 286 -7.06 26.65 20.89
C ASP A 286 -6.55 26.61 22.33
N ASP A 287 -6.75 25.50 23.06
CA ASP A 287 -6.32 25.32 24.45
C ASP A 287 -4.82 25.08 24.64
N SER A 288 -3.99 25.39 23.65
CA SER A 288 -2.53 25.44 23.86
C SER A 288 -2.06 26.44 24.93
N ALA A 289 -2.97 27.31 25.42
CA ALA A 289 -2.72 28.29 26.48
C ALA A 289 -3.27 27.88 27.88
N SER A 290 -4.19 26.88 27.94
CA SER A 290 -4.84 26.46 29.20
C SER A 290 -4.58 24.99 29.58
N GLU A 291 -3.64 24.33 28.91
CA GLU A 291 -3.23 22.92 29.14
C GLU A 291 -2.73 22.59 30.57
N GLY A 292 -2.85 23.54 31.52
CA GLY A 292 -2.31 23.38 32.84
C GLY A 292 -3.18 22.61 33.83
N GLU A 293 -4.51 22.67 33.76
CA GLU A 293 -5.36 22.12 34.83
C GLU A 293 -6.32 21.00 34.41
N HIS A 294 -6.80 20.96 33.14
CA HIS A 294 -7.68 19.89 32.67
C HIS A 294 -6.95 18.69 32.04
N SER A 295 -5.71 18.85 31.54
CA SER A 295 -4.94 17.78 30.92
C SER A 295 -4.43 16.73 31.92
N ASP A 296 -4.14 17.14 33.18
CA ASP A 296 -3.62 16.24 34.20
C ASP A 296 -4.62 15.16 34.63
N ASP A 297 -5.92 15.44 34.59
CA ASP A 297 -6.99 14.49 34.89
C ASP A 297 -7.26 13.50 33.75
N GLU A 298 -7.13 13.92 32.49
CA GLU A 298 -7.31 13.06 31.33
C GLU A 298 -6.10 12.17 31.07
N ASP A 299 -4.89 12.71 31.18
CA ASP A 299 -3.66 11.92 31.13
C ASP A 299 -3.60 10.89 32.26
N ALA A 300 -4.08 11.25 33.46
CA ALA A 300 -4.20 10.33 34.60
C ALA A 300 -5.24 9.24 34.35
N LYS A 301 -6.37 9.55 33.70
CA LYS A 301 -7.39 8.59 33.29
C LYS A 301 -6.89 7.65 32.20
N GLU A 302 -6.19 8.17 31.17
CA GLU A 302 -5.58 7.36 30.12
C GLU A 302 -4.50 6.42 30.68
N ARG A 303 -3.62 6.92 31.57
CA ARG A 303 -2.61 6.12 32.27
C ARG A 303 -3.24 5.02 33.12
N LYS A 304 -4.35 5.34 33.78
CA LYS A 304 -5.11 4.39 34.57
C LYS A 304 -5.77 3.34 33.69
N ALA A 305 -6.42 3.74 32.58
CA ALA A 305 -7.02 2.83 31.62
C ALA A 305 -5.99 1.88 31.00
N ALA A 306 -4.82 2.40 30.58
CA ALA A 306 -3.73 1.56 30.05
C ALA A 306 -3.14 0.60 31.11
N ARG A 307 -3.09 0.99 32.39
CA ARG A 307 -2.63 0.13 33.47
C ARG A 307 -3.65 -0.91 33.89
N ASP A 308 -4.92 -0.53 33.99
CA ASP A 308 -6.00 -1.41 34.48
C ASP A 308 -6.31 -2.54 33.47
N THR A 309 -6.20 -2.26 32.17
CA THR A 309 -6.37 -3.27 31.13
C THR A 309 -5.19 -4.26 31.06
N ALA A 310 -3.96 -3.80 31.32
CA ALA A 310 -2.76 -4.62 31.25
C ALA A 310 -2.52 -5.52 32.47
N ALA A 311 -3.16 -5.23 33.62
CA ALA A 311 -2.91 -5.95 34.87
C ALA A 311 -3.71 -7.26 35.02
N ARG A 312 -4.62 -7.56 34.11
CA ARG A 312 -5.68 -8.57 34.34
C ARG A 312 -5.36 -9.99 33.85
N ASN A 313 -4.30 -10.21 33.03
CA ASN A 313 -3.99 -11.55 32.56
C ASN A 313 -2.49 -11.92 32.73
N PRO A 314 -2.10 -12.57 33.82
CA PRO A 314 -0.69 -12.89 34.11
C PRO A 314 -0.10 -13.98 33.20
N LYS A 315 -0.91 -14.77 32.47
CA LYS A 315 -0.46 -15.89 31.64
C LYS A 315 0.03 -15.46 30.23
N GLU A 316 -0.32 -14.25 29.77
CA GLU A 316 0.03 -13.77 28.43
C GLU A 316 1.11 -12.66 28.44
N LYS A 317 1.93 -12.56 29.49
CA LYS A 317 3.01 -11.56 29.56
C LYS A 317 3.95 -11.68 28.35
N GLN A 318 4.32 -10.54 27.82
CA GLN A 318 5.26 -10.43 26.71
C GLN A 318 6.24 -9.26 26.95
N PRO A 319 7.39 -9.23 26.24
CA PRO A 319 8.33 -8.13 26.35
C PRO A 319 7.62 -6.79 26.28
N THR A 320 7.90 -5.91 27.23
CA THR A 320 7.30 -4.57 27.32
C THR A 320 8.40 -3.54 27.40
N GLY A 321 8.24 -2.38 26.77
CA GLY A 321 9.29 -1.38 26.70
C GLY A 321 8.78 0.00 26.32
N ARG A 322 9.70 0.89 25.94
CA ARG A 322 9.41 2.24 25.46
C ARG A 322 10.27 2.61 24.25
N VAL A 323 9.78 3.51 23.42
CA VAL A 323 10.54 4.08 22.31
C VAL A 323 11.48 5.15 22.83
N VAL A 324 12.77 4.98 22.58
CA VAL A 324 13.84 5.92 22.97
C VAL A 324 14.39 6.71 21.79
N GLY A 325 13.98 6.36 20.55
CA GLY A 325 14.35 7.11 19.37
C GLY A 325 13.71 6.60 18.09
N VAL A 326 13.75 7.40 17.07
CA VAL A 326 13.24 7.06 15.72
C VAL A 326 14.39 7.17 14.73
N MET A 327 14.69 6.04 14.07
CA MET A 327 15.74 5.96 13.05
C MET A 327 15.27 6.48 11.70
N LYS A 328 14.01 6.18 11.36
CA LYS A 328 13.41 6.60 10.09
C LYS A 328 11.91 6.83 10.27
N ARG A 329 11.48 8.03 9.95
CA ARG A 329 10.07 8.37 9.91
C ARG A 329 9.40 7.77 8.66
N ASN A 330 8.19 7.24 8.86
CA ASN A 330 7.31 6.81 7.76
C ASN A 330 6.23 7.87 7.49
N TRP A 331 6.56 9.14 7.68
CA TRP A 331 5.62 10.23 7.46
C TRP A 331 5.35 10.43 5.97
N ARG A 332 4.10 10.61 5.65
CA ARG A 332 3.57 10.85 4.32
C ARG A 332 2.36 11.76 4.41
N ALA A 333 1.76 12.11 3.30
CA ALA A 333 0.46 12.75 3.34
C ALA A 333 -0.63 11.72 3.68
N TYR A 334 -1.53 12.08 4.58
CA TYR A 334 -2.61 11.24 5.09
C TYR A 334 -3.97 11.81 4.73
N VAL A 335 -4.91 10.93 4.44
CA VAL A 335 -6.30 11.34 4.20
C VAL A 335 -6.97 11.61 5.53
N CYS A 336 -7.52 12.81 5.67
CA CYS A 336 -8.16 13.30 6.89
C CYS A 336 -9.51 13.95 6.55
N HIS A 337 -10.23 14.34 7.59
CA HIS A 337 -11.33 15.30 7.53
C HIS A 337 -11.21 16.28 8.71
N ILE A 338 -11.83 17.43 8.60
CA ILE A 338 -11.83 18.41 9.69
C ILE A 338 -12.91 18.03 10.70
N ASP A 339 -12.51 17.97 11.96
CA ASP A 339 -13.44 17.76 13.07
C ASP A 339 -14.28 19.03 13.28
N ARG A 340 -15.60 18.84 13.19
CA ARG A 340 -16.56 19.94 13.33
C ARG A 340 -16.53 20.59 14.72
N THR A 341 -16.15 19.84 15.73
CA THR A 341 -16.05 20.34 17.12
C THR A 341 -14.86 21.27 17.33
N SER A 342 -13.86 21.21 16.45
CA SER A 342 -12.67 22.07 16.53
C SER A 342 -12.84 23.44 15.89
N LEU A 343 -14.00 23.72 15.27
CA LEU A 343 -14.28 25.05 14.70
C LEU A 343 -14.69 26.04 15.78
N SER A 344 -14.01 27.18 15.81
CA SER A 344 -14.41 28.31 16.63
C SER A 344 -15.78 28.85 16.19
N SER A 345 -16.66 29.14 17.16
CA SER A 345 -17.98 29.70 16.90
C SER A 345 -17.96 31.12 16.36
N THR A 346 -16.82 31.79 16.40
CA THR A 346 -16.58 33.12 15.83
C THR A 346 -16.12 32.99 14.38
N LEU A 347 -17.10 32.94 13.47
CA LEU A 347 -16.92 32.87 12.02
C LEU A 347 -16.31 34.18 11.48
N SER A 348 -15.03 34.40 11.62
CA SER A 348 -14.28 35.35 10.79
C SER A 348 -13.60 34.57 9.65
N THR A 349 -14.15 34.65 8.47
CA THR A 349 -13.68 34.00 7.23
C THR A 349 -12.32 34.49 6.73
N LEU A 350 -11.67 35.39 7.45
CA LEU A 350 -10.43 36.06 7.02
C LEU A 350 -9.20 35.68 7.86
N SER A 351 -9.38 35.06 9.02
CA SER A 351 -8.25 34.64 9.88
C SER A 351 -7.97 33.13 9.77
N ALA A 352 -6.70 32.77 9.77
CA ALA A 352 -6.30 31.36 9.86
C ALA A 352 -6.76 30.78 11.21
N GLN A 353 -7.51 29.69 11.16
CA GLN A 353 -7.96 28.96 12.35
C GLN A 353 -7.10 27.70 12.55
N THR A 354 -6.86 27.38 13.81
CA THR A 354 -6.26 26.09 14.17
C THR A 354 -7.39 25.09 14.37
N VAL A 355 -7.36 23.98 13.62
CA VAL A 355 -8.36 22.93 13.67
C VAL A 355 -7.68 21.58 13.77
N PHE A 356 -8.41 20.55 14.20
CA PHE A 356 -7.95 19.17 14.13
C PHE A 356 -8.39 18.50 12.83
N ALA A 357 -7.41 17.96 12.10
CA ALA A 357 -7.63 17.02 11.02
C ALA A 357 -7.58 15.60 11.60
N THR A 358 -8.68 14.88 11.51
CA THR A 358 -8.80 13.49 11.97
C THR A 358 -8.47 12.55 10.81
N PRO A 359 -7.39 11.73 10.91
CA PRO A 359 -7.06 10.77 9.88
C PRO A 359 -8.12 9.68 9.72
N VAL A 360 -8.29 9.20 8.49
CA VAL A 360 -9.13 8.02 8.20
C VAL A 360 -8.53 6.75 8.80
N ASP A 361 -7.21 6.65 8.77
CA ASP A 361 -6.48 5.56 9.45
C ASP A 361 -6.48 5.80 10.96
N ARG A 362 -7.20 4.95 11.69
CA ARG A 362 -7.35 5.02 13.16
C ARG A 362 -6.04 4.79 13.93
N ALA A 363 -5.03 4.22 13.28
CA ALA A 363 -3.71 4.02 13.86
C ALA A 363 -2.90 5.33 13.99
N LEU A 364 -3.44 6.44 13.46
CA LEU A 364 -2.79 7.74 13.45
C LEU A 364 -3.45 8.68 14.47
N PRO A 365 -2.67 9.54 15.14
CA PRO A 365 -3.21 10.59 15.97
C PRO A 365 -3.88 11.68 15.14
N ARG A 366 -4.74 12.50 15.77
CA ARG A 366 -5.21 13.75 15.16
C ARG A 366 -4.03 14.64 14.80
N ILE A 367 -4.17 15.42 13.74
CA ILE A 367 -3.14 16.33 13.23
C ILE A 367 -3.63 17.76 13.43
N ARG A 368 -2.83 18.58 14.07
CA ARG A 368 -3.14 19.99 14.23
C ARG A 368 -2.83 20.72 12.93
N LEU A 369 -3.86 21.35 12.37
CA LEU A 369 -3.84 22.01 11.06
C LEU A 369 -4.18 23.48 11.22
N ARG A 370 -3.44 24.36 10.59
CA ARG A 370 -3.76 25.77 10.51
C ARG A 370 -4.21 26.14 9.10
N THR A 371 -5.47 26.50 8.94
CA THR A 371 -6.07 26.80 7.63
C THR A 371 -7.03 27.98 7.68
N ARG A 372 -7.17 28.69 6.55
CA ARG A 372 -8.17 29.73 6.35
C ARG A 372 -9.44 29.20 5.70
N GLN A 373 -9.37 28.01 5.13
CA GLN A 373 -10.45 27.37 4.37
C GLN A 373 -11.28 26.42 5.24
N ALA A 374 -11.12 26.41 6.56
CA ALA A 374 -11.77 25.45 7.44
C ALA A 374 -13.29 25.28 7.20
N PRO A 375 -14.10 26.34 7.01
CA PRO A 375 -15.53 26.21 6.73
C PRO A 375 -15.84 25.51 5.39
N GLU A 376 -15.01 25.74 4.35
CA GLU A 376 -15.20 25.16 3.02
C GLU A 376 -14.82 23.68 2.99
N LEU A 377 -13.85 23.30 3.82
CA LEU A 377 -13.32 21.93 3.90
C LEU A 377 -14.16 21.00 4.82
N LEU A 378 -15.16 21.54 5.51
CA LEU A 378 -16.08 20.73 6.32
C LEU A 378 -16.84 19.71 5.48
N GLY A 379 -16.86 18.46 5.96
CA GLY A 379 -17.55 17.36 5.27
C GLY A 379 -16.80 16.86 4.03
N GLN A 380 -15.63 17.45 3.72
CA GLN A 380 -14.75 16.96 2.67
C GLN A 380 -13.66 16.05 3.23
N LYS A 381 -13.19 15.12 2.40
CA LYS A 381 -11.93 14.45 2.59
C LYS A 381 -10.79 15.32 2.08
N ILE A 382 -9.77 15.45 2.87
CA ILE A 382 -8.62 16.30 2.60
C ILE A 382 -7.32 15.50 2.78
N LEU A 383 -6.31 15.89 2.07
CA LEU A 383 -4.96 15.34 2.22
C LEU A 383 -4.14 16.30 3.09
N VAL A 384 -3.53 15.78 4.14
CA VAL A 384 -2.75 16.53 5.13
C VAL A 384 -1.39 15.87 5.29
N SER A 385 -0.32 16.66 5.23
CA SER A 385 1.05 16.19 5.49
C SER A 385 1.45 16.48 6.93
N LEU A 386 2.24 15.57 7.53
CA LEU A 386 2.84 15.77 8.84
C LEU A 386 4.14 16.56 8.68
N ASP A 387 4.33 17.61 9.48
CA ASP A 387 5.51 18.46 9.44
C ASP A 387 6.45 18.18 10.62
N ARG A 388 5.90 18.24 11.84
CA ARG A 388 6.66 18.03 13.07
C ARG A 388 5.78 17.51 14.21
N TRP A 389 6.41 16.92 15.20
CA TRP A 389 5.76 16.54 16.46
C TRP A 389 6.64 16.92 17.64
N ASP A 390 6.29 18.00 18.31
CA ASP A 390 7.01 18.57 19.44
C ASP A 390 6.84 17.71 20.71
N ALA A 391 7.85 17.66 21.57
CA ALA A 391 7.82 16.94 22.85
C ALA A 391 6.79 17.51 23.85
N HIS A 392 6.41 18.77 23.65
CA HIS A 392 5.41 19.46 24.48
C HIS A 392 3.99 19.40 23.90
N SER A 393 3.80 18.78 22.74
CA SER A 393 2.50 18.72 22.07
C SER A 393 1.94 17.31 22.07
N ARG A 394 0.66 17.17 22.47
CA ARG A 394 -0.07 15.90 22.44
C ARG A 394 -0.26 15.38 21.02
N TYR A 395 -0.37 16.29 20.04
CA TYR A 395 -0.63 16.00 18.65
C TYR A 395 0.43 16.58 17.73
N PRO A 396 0.71 15.91 16.59
CA PRO A 396 1.61 16.46 15.57
C PRO A 396 1.00 17.66 14.85
N ASP A 397 1.86 18.54 14.34
CA ASP A 397 1.51 19.61 13.42
C ASP A 397 1.61 19.12 11.98
N GLY A 398 0.75 19.65 11.12
CA GLY A 398 0.77 19.38 9.69
C GLY A 398 0.17 20.53 8.88
N HIS A 399 0.25 20.41 7.55
CA HIS A 399 -0.34 21.37 6.63
C HIS A 399 -1.30 20.71 5.65
N PHE A 400 -2.24 21.50 5.13
CA PHE A 400 -3.19 21.09 4.11
C PHE A 400 -2.47 20.93 2.76
N VAL A 401 -2.71 19.83 2.05
CA VAL A 401 -2.16 19.59 0.71
C VAL A 401 -3.20 19.85 -0.35
N ARG A 402 -4.36 19.19 -0.31
CA ARG A 402 -5.49 19.39 -1.21
C ARG A 402 -6.77 18.72 -0.71
N ALA A 403 -7.90 19.16 -1.24
CA ALA A 403 -9.18 18.49 -1.05
C ALA A 403 -9.31 17.30 -2.04
N LEU A 404 -9.96 16.23 -1.61
CA LEU A 404 -10.27 15.04 -2.43
C LEU A 404 -11.74 15.08 -2.91
N GLY A 405 -12.60 15.80 -2.20
CA GLY A 405 -14.03 15.90 -2.48
C GLY A 405 -14.89 15.58 -1.26
N GLN A 406 -16.20 15.60 -1.48
CA GLN A 406 -17.17 15.30 -0.42
C GLN A 406 -17.01 13.88 0.10
N ALA A 407 -17.06 13.73 1.42
CA ALA A 407 -17.07 12.42 2.06
C ALA A 407 -18.26 11.58 1.55
N GLU A 408 -18.08 10.27 1.47
CA GLU A 408 -19.02 9.29 0.90
C GLU A 408 -19.24 9.39 -0.62
N SER A 409 -18.63 10.35 -1.34
CA SER A 409 -18.62 10.27 -2.81
C SER A 409 -17.68 9.14 -3.24
N LYS A 410 -18.06 8.38 -4.27
CA LYS A 410 -17.28 7.22 -4.76
C LYS A 410 -15.88 7.64 -5.20
N GLU A 411 -15.77 8.80 -5.86
CA GLU A 411 -14.52 9.36 -6.34
C GLU A 411 -13.57 9.69 -5.18
N ALA A 412 -14.07 10.45 -4.18
CA ALA A 412 -13.25 10.83 -3.03
C ALA A 412 -12.86 9.61 -2.17
N GLU A 413 -13.78 8.64 -1.98
CA GLU A 413 -13.49 7.41 -1.24
C GLU A 413 -12.50 6.52 -1.98
N ARG A 414 -12.64 6.35 -3.30
CA ARG A 414 -11.68 5.63 -4.12
C ARG A 414 -10.29 6.25 -4.05
N GLU A 415 -10.20 7.57 -4.25
CA GLU A 415 -8.92 8.27 -4.16
C GLU A 415 -8.32 8.20 -2.74
N SER A 416 -9.16 8.29 -1.71
CA SER A 416 -8.78 8.07 -0.32
C SER A 416 -8.13 6.70 -0.14
N LEU A 417 -8.75 5.63 -0.63
CA LEU A 417 -8.18 4.27 -0.55
C LEU A 417 -6.84 4.15 -1.27
N LEU A 418 -6.70 4.73 -2.47
CA LEU A 418 -5.45 4.71 -3.21
C LEU A 418 -4.32 5.42 -2.45
N LEU A 419 -4.61 6.54 -1.83
CA LEU A 419 -3.67 7.30 -1.01
C LEU A 419 -3.34 6.61 0.32
N GLU A 420 -4.34 6.06 1.01
CA GLU A 420 -4.14 5.32 2.27
C GLU A 420 -3.19 4.14 2.11
N PHE A 421 -3.32 3.41 1.00
CA PHE A 421 -2.49 2.24 0.72
C PHE A 421 -1.30 2.55 -0.22
N ASP A 422 -0.92 3.81 -0.37
CA ASP A 422 0.25 4.25 -1.16
C ASP A 422 0.28 3.61 -2.57
N VAL A 423 -0.89 3.53 -3.22
CA VAL A 423 -1.03 3.00 -4.58
C VAL A 423 -0.62 4.04 -5.59
N PRO A 424 0.35 3.77 -6.48
CA PRO A 424 0.70 4.67 -7.58
C PRO A 424 -0.42 4.67 -8.64
N TYR A 425 -1.20 5.74 -8.72
CA TYR A 425 -2.35 5.85 -9.64
C TYR A 425 -2.26 7.03 -10.61
N ARG A 426 -1.14 7.76 -10.61
CA ARG A 426 -0.90 8.85 -11.56
C ARG A 426 -0.90 8.31 -13.00
N PRO A 427 -1.41 9.07 -13.99
CA PRO A 427 -1.28 8.71 -15.40
C PRO A 427 0.17 8.46 -15.79
N PHE A 428 0.36 7.63 -16.82
CA PHE A 428 1.70 7.38 -17.36
C PHE A 428 2.22 8.64 -18.04
N GLY A 429 3.42 9.08 -17.65
CA GLY A 429 4.07 10.25 -18.23
C GLY A 429 4.54 9.99 -19.67
N ARG A 430 4.82 11.07 -20.41
CA ARG A 430 5.21 11.01 -21.82
C ARG A 430 6.43 10.11 -22.06
N ALA A 431 7.48 10.22 -21.26
CA ALA A 431 8.68 9.38 -21.39
C ALA A 431 8.39 7.87 -21.29
N ILE A 432 7.33 7.48 -20.57
CA ILE A 432 6.85 6.10 -20.47
C ILE A 432 6.09 5.73 -21.72
N LEU A 433 5.20 6.60 -22.20
CA LEU A 433 4.40 6.38 -23.41
C LEU A 433 5.27 6.38 -24.67
N ASP A 434 6.37 7.11 -24.72
CA ASP A 434 7.34 7.10 -25.80
C ASP A 434 8.12 5.76 -25.91
N CYS A 435 8.05 4.89 -24.90
CA CYS A 435 8.57 3.52 -24.96
C CYS A 435 7.65 2.54 -25.71
N LEU A 436 6.40 2.95 -26.02
CA LEU A 436 5.44 2.11 -26.73
C LEU A 436 5.82 2.00 -28.22
N PRO A 437 5.41 0.91 -28.90
CA PRO A 437 5.61 0.79 -30.34
C PRO A 437 5.01 1.99 -31.09
N PRO A 438 5.72 2.57 -32.06
CA PRO A 438 5.25 3.75 -32.79
C PRO A 438 3.97 3.50 -33.61
N GLU A 439 3.70 2.25 -33.99
CA GLU A 439 2.48 1.83 -34.67
C GLU A 439 1.24 1.88 -33.75
N GLY A 440 1.45 1.94 -32.42
CA GLY A 440 0.38 1.97 -31.42
C GLY A 440 -0.52 0.72 -31.51
N ASP A 441 -1.81 0.93 -31.55
CA ASP A 441 -2.85 -0.13 -31.64
C ASP A 441 -2.86 -0.90 -32.97
N ARG A 442 -2.18 -0.37 -33.99
CA ARG A 442 -2.02 -1.02 -35.29
C ARG A 442 -0.84 -2.00 -35.37
N TRP A 443 -0.04 -2.07 -34.32
CA TRP A 443 1.05 -3.04 -34.25
C TRP A 443 0.50 -4.49 -34.32
N VAL A 444 1.07 -5.28 -35.20
CA VAL A 444 0.75 -6.71 -35.37
C VAL A 444 2.03 -7.51 -35.46
N VAL A 445 1.95 -8.79 -35.13
CA VAL A 445 3.08 -9.70 -35.33
C VAL A 445 3.42 -9.69 -36.83
N PRO A 446 4.67 -9.34 -37.23
CA PRO A 446 5.04 -9.26 -38.62
C PRO A 446 5.00 -10.67 -39.26
N PRO A 447 4.76 -10.77 -40.60
CA PRO A 447 4.82 -12.04 -41.28
C PRO A 447 6.17 -12.73 -41.10
N LYS A 448 6.18 -14.07 -40.94
CA LYS A 448 7.38 -14.89 -40.65
C LYS A 448 8.45 -14.77 -41.77
N GLU A 449 8.03 -14.64 -43.02
CA GLU A 449 8.89 -14.54 -44.20
C GLU A 449 9.70 -13.26 -44.24
N THR A 450 9.35 -12.27 -43.46
CA THR A 450 10.09 -10.96 -43.42
C THR A 450 11.43 -11.02 -42.72
N GLY A 451 11.77 -12.10 -41.99
CA GLY A 451 13.00 -12.22 -41.21
C GLY A 451 13.18 -11.19 -40.13
N ARG A 452 12.07 -10.60 -39.64
CA ARG A 452 12.04 -9.59 -38.60
C ARG A 452 12.52 -10.15 -37.26
N PRO A 453 13.06 -9.26 -36.34
CA PRO A 453 13.56 -9.66 -35.03
C PRO A 453 12.51 -10.39 -34.17
N GLU A 454 11.24 -10.08 -34.36
CA GLU A 454 10.12 -10.71 -33.64
C GLU A 454 10.02 -12.21 -33.86
N TRP A 455 10.53 -12.74 -34.97
CA TRP A 455 10.57 -14.16 -35.28
C TRP A 455 11.90 -14.85 -34.92
N ARG A 456 12.86 -14.07 -34.47
CA ARG A 456 14.16 -14.66 -34.12
C ARG A 456 14.03 -15.66 -32.99
N ASP A 457 14.44 -16.89 -33.25
CA ASP A 457 14.41 -17.99 -32.25
C ASP A 457 13.03 -18.27 -31.62
N ARG A 458 11.94 -17.86 -32.30
CA ARG A 458 10.56 -18.13 -31.87
C ARG A 458 9.97 -19.32 -32.62
N GLU A 459 9.29 -20.15 -31.84
CA GLU A 459 8.51 -21.27 -32.39
C GLU A 459 7.16 -20.78 -32.90
N ASP A 460 6.77 -21.28 -34.09
CA ASP A 460 5.46 -20.98 -34.68
C ASP A 460 4.43 -22.00 -34.16
N LEU A 461 3.58 -21.56 -33.27
CA LEU A 461 2.54 -22.36 -32.60
C LEU A 461 1.12 -21.91 -32.98
N ARG A 462 0.96 -21.17 -34.10
CA ARG A 462 -0.33 -20.61 -34.52
C ARG A 462 -1.35 -21.67 -34.92
N GLU A 463 -0.88 -22.85 -35.33
CA GLU A 463 -1.74 -23.97 -35.71
C GLU A 463 -2.29 -24.76 -34.49
N LEU A 464 -1.71 -24.57 -33.29
CA LEU A 464 -2.22 -25.27 -32.11
C LEU A 464 -3.62 -24.76 -31.73
N ILE A 465 -4.41 -25.67 -31.18
CA ILE A 465 -5.76 -25.36 -30.66
C ILE A 465 -5.61 -24.79 -29.23
N VAL A 466 -5.31 -23.53 -29.15
CA VAL A 466 -5.09 -22.79 -27.91
C VAL A 466 -6.34 -21.99 -27.53
N CYS A 467 -6.71 -21.98 -26.27
CA CYS A 467 -7.77 -21.10 -25.73
C CYS A 467 -7.39 -20.51 -24.37
N SER A 468 -7.97 -19.39 -24.02
CA SER A 468 -7.90 -18.84 -22.66
C SER A 468 -9.17 -19.15 -21.87
N ILE A 469 -9.06 -19.19 -20.52
CA ILE A 469 -10.18 -19.38 -19.60
C ILE A 469 -10.02 -18.39 -18.45
N ASP A 470 -10.86 -17.36 -18.42
CA ASP A 470 -10.66 -16.17 -17.61
C ASP A 470 -11.94 -15.79 -16.81
N PRO A 471 -11.85 -14.86 -15.86
CA PRO A 471 -13.02 -14.21 -15.28
C PRO A 471 -13.86 -13.47 -16.33
N PRO A 472 -15.17 -13.25 -16.12
CA PRO A 472 -15.99 -12.43 -16.99
C PRO A 472 -15.39 -11.02 -17.18
N ASN A 473 -15.44 -10.50 -18.40
CA ASN A 473 -14.93 -9.17 -18.80
C ASN A 473 -13.41 -8.98 -18.64
N CYS A 474 -12.63 -10.06 -18.58
CA CYS A 474 -11.17 -9.98 -18.58
C CYS A 474 -10.67 -9.39 -19.93
N GLN A 475 -9.84 -8.35 -19.86
CA GLN A 475 -9.24 -7.72 -21.05
C GLN A 475 -7.72 -7.95 -21.11
N ASP A 476 -7.10 -8.22 -19.97
CA ASP A 476 -5.67 -8.45 -19.80
C ASP A 476 -5.40 -9.97 -19.69
N ILE A 477 -5.62 -10.69 -20.78
CA ILE A 477 -5.44 -12.14 -20.86
C ILE A 477 -3.95 -12.47 -20.80
N ASP A 478 -3.48 -12.92 -19.65
CA ASP A 478 -2.09 -13.27 -19.40
C ASP A 478 -1.71 -14.64 -19.95
N ASP A 479 -2.64 -15.61 -19.91
CA ASP A 479 -2.38 -17.02 -20.16
C ASP A 479 -3.40 -17.68 -21.11
N ALA A 480 -2.91 -18.64 -21.83
CA ALA A 480 -3.72 -19.51 -22.69
C ALA A 480 -3.18 -20.94 -22.63
N LEU A 481 -4.05 -21.91 -22.88
CA LEU A 481 -3.80 -23.31 -22.64
C LEU A 481 -4.08 -24.15 -23.89
N HIS A 482 -3.35 -25.27 -24.06
CA HIS A 482 -3.71 -26.32 -24.99
C HIS A 482 -3.38 -27.69 -24.44
N ALA A 483 -4.05 -28.72 -24.91
CA ALA A 483 -3.65 -30.11 -24.74
C ALA A 483 -4.03 -30.94 -25.94
N ARG A 484 -3.17 -31.91 -26.29
CA ARG A 484 -3.41 -32.90 -27.34
C ARG A 484 -2.79 -34.25 -27.00
N GLN A 485 -3.39 -35.32 -27.51
CA GLN A 485 -2.87 -36.66 -27.38
C GLN A 485 -1.67 -36.85 -28.32
N LEU A 486 -0.60 -37.46 -27.83
CA LEU A 486 0.56 -37.83 -28.64
C LEU A 486 0.46 -39.31 -29.10
N ALA A 487 1.18 -39.64 -30.20
CA ALA A 487 1.17 -40.97 -30.77
C ALA A 487 1.72 -42.08 -29.81
N ASN A 488 2.55 -41.70 -28.86
CA ASN A 488 3.13 -42.61 -27.85
C ASN A 488 2.20 -42.84 -26.63
N GLY A 489 0.97 -42.28 -26.65
CA GLY A 489 0.01 -42.41 -25.56
C GLY A 489 0.15 -41.35 -24.44
N ASN A 490 1.20 -40.53 -24.44
CA ASN A 490 1.35 -39.38 -23.57
C ASN A 490 0.49 -38.20 -24.06
N ILE A 491 0.41 -37.17 -23.25
CA ILE A 491 -0.34 -35.96 -23.54
C ILE A 491 0.63 -34.79 -23.58
N GLU A 492 0.62 -34.03 -24.69
CA GLU A 492 1.25 -32.71 -24.72
C GLU A 492 0.28 -31.70 -24.12
N ALA A 493 0.73 -30.99 -23.11
CA ALA A 493 0.00 -29.86 -22.54
C ALA A 493 0.91 -28.64 -22.53
N GLY A 494 0.34 -27.47 -22.84
CA GLY A 494 1.11 -26.24 -22.89
C GLY A 494 0.37 -25.06 -22.23
N VAL A 495 1.16 -24.23 -21.61
CA VAL A 495 0.78 -22.92 -21.06
C VAL A 495 1.54 -21.87 -21.84
N HIS A 496 0.80 -20.94 -22.43
CA HIS A 496 1.33 -19.83 -23.21
C HIS A 496 1.07 -18.55 -22.46
N ILE A 497 2.13 -17.82 -22.12
CA ILE A 497 2.06 -16.59 -21.32
C ILE A 497 2.41 -15.39 -22.21
N ALA A 498 1.68 -14.30 -22.06
CA ALA A 498 1.92 -13.04 -22.75
C ALA A 498 3.40 -12.61 -22.63
N ASP A 499 4.07 -12.37 -23.76
CA ASP A 499 5.49 -11.99 -23.76
C ASP A 499 5.69 -10.50 -23.53
N VAL A 500 5.37 -10.04 -22.31
CA VAL A 500 5.53 -8.65 -21.87
C VAL A 500 6.99 -8.20 -21.96
N SER A 501 7.94 -9.12 -21.71
CA SER A 501 9.37 -8.81 -21.73
C SER A 501 9.91 -8.40 -23.12
N HIS A 502 9.13 -8.67 -24.19
CA HIS A 502 9.43 -8.18 -25.54
C HIS A 502 9.20 -6.67 -25.68
N PHE A 503 8.22 -6.11 -24.98
CA PHE A 503 7.88 -4.69 -25.05
C PHE A 503 8.49 -3.87 -23.92
N VAL A 504 8.63 -4.46 -22.74
CA VAL A 504 9.18 -3.81 -21.55
C VAL A 504 10.66 -4.16 -21.41
N HIS A 505 11.51 -3.32 -21.99
CA HIS A 505 12.96 -3.52 -21.95
C HIS A 505 13.56 -3.05 -20.64
N PRO A 506 14.61 -3.74 -20.11
CA PRO A 506 15.28 -3.35 -18.87
C PRO A 506 15.82 -1.91 -18.91
N ASP A 507 15.79 -1.24 -17.75
CA ASP A 507 16.29 0.13 -17.50
C ASP A 507 15.63 1.24 -18.33
N THR A 508 14.52 0.96 -19.02
CA THR A 508 13.72 1.99 -19.70
C THR A 508 12.80 2.72 -18.70
N PRO A 509 12.29 3.91 -19.06
CA PRO A 509 11.26 4.57 -18.25
C PRO A 509 10.03 3.70 -17.98
N MET A 510 9.61 2.89 -18.96
CA MET A 510 8.53 1.92 -18.83
C MET A 510 8.85 0.86 -17.77
N ASP A 511 10.03 0.29 -17.82
CA ASP A 511 10.50 -0.73 -16.87
C ASP A 511 10.57 -0.18 -15.43
N ASN A 512 11.13 1.01 -15.27
CA ASN A 512 11.23 1.68 -13.98
C ASN A 512 9.86 1.99 -13.36
N GLU A 513 8.90 2.40 -14.19
CA GLU A 513 7.52 2.62 -13.74
C GLU A 513 6.85 1.30 -13.33
N ALA A 514 6.97 0.25 -14.15
CA ALA A 514 6.46 -1.07 -13.84
C ALA A 514 7.05 -1.62 -12.53
N ALA A 515 8.35 -1.48 -12.32
CA ALA A 515 9.03 -1.84 -11.07
C ALA A 515 8.52 -1.04 -9.87
N SER A 516 8.29 0.26 -10.04
CA SER A 516 7.76 1.16 -9.00
C SER A 516 6.33 0.81 -8.61
N ARG A 517 5.47 0.47 -9.58
CA ARG A 517 4.09 0.01 -9.35
C ARG A 517 4.05 -1.40 -8.77
N GLY A 518 4.95 -2.28 -9.22
CA GLY A 518 5.13 -3.64 -8.76
C GLY A 518 4.00 -4.61 -9.14
N THR A 519 2.76 -4.15 -9.16
CA THR A 519 1.57 -4.94 -9.51
C THR A 519 0.41 -4.06 -9.92
N THR A 520 -0.51 -4.60 -10.72
CA THR A 520 -1.84 -4.01 -10.96
C THR A 520 -2.67 -4.10 -9.68
N VAL A 521 -3.43 -3.05 -9.36
CA VAL A 521 -4.32 -3.00 -8.20
C VAL A 521 -5.77 -3.09 -8.66
N TYR A 522 -6.50 -4.05 -8.10
CA TYR A 522 -7.90 -4.32 -8.42
C TYR A 522 -8.79 -3.76 -7.31
N LEU A 523 -9.51 -2.69 -7.59
CA LEU A 523 -10.62 -2.20 -6.78
C LEU A 523 -11.93 -2.74 -7.35
N VAL A 524 -13.03 -2.60 -6.62
CA VAL A 524 -14.34 -3.10 -7.08
C VAL A 524 -14.80 -2.38 -8.35
N ASP A 525 -14.58 -1.07 -8.43
CA ASP A 525 -15.05 -0.19 -9.52
C ASP A 525 -13.96 0.18 -10.53
N LYS A 526 -12.70 -0.04 -10.20
CA LYS A 526 -11.58 0.41 -11.03
C LYS A 526 -10.34 -0.46 -10.89
N ARG A 527 -9.66 -0.66 -12.00
CA ARG A 527 -8.33 -1.26 -12.06
C ARG A 527 -7.27 -0.18 -12.23
N ILE A 528 -6.19 -0.26 -11.46
CA ILE A 528 -5.00 0.61 -11.60
C ILE A 528 -3.88 -0.24 -12.18
N ASP A 529 -3.63 -0.07 -13.46
CA ASP A 529 -2.75 -0.92 -14.23
C ASP A 529 -1.26 -0.67 -13.94
N MET A 530 -0.47 -1.76 -13.95
CA MET A 530 0.98 -1.72 -13.86
C MET A 530 1.60 -1.18 -15.16
N LEU A 531 1.01 -1.48 -16.30
CA LEU A 531 1.46 -1.10 -17.64
C LEU A 531 0.41 -0.22 -18.34
N PRO A 532 0.78 0.61 -19.32
CA PRO A 532 -0.18 1.30 -20.15
C PRO A 532 -1.17 0.34 -20.84
N SER A 533 -2.43 0.78 -20.97
CA SER A 533 -3.52 -0.05 -21.53
C SER A 533 -3.20 -0.63 -22.91
N LEU A 534 -2.46 0.10 -23.75
CA LEU A 534 -2.01 -0.40 -25.05
C LEU A 534 -1.24 -1.73 -24.94
N LEU A 535 -0.38 -1.88 -23.95
CA LEU A 535 0.29 -3.15 -23.68
C LEU A 535 -0.63 -4.12 -22.95
N GLY A 536 -1.21 -3.71 -21.82
CA GLY A 536 -1.92 -4.60 -20.92
C GLY A 536 -3.19 -5.21 -21.53
N THR A 537 -3.99 -4.43 -22.25
CA THR A 537 -5.29 -4.86 -22.76
C THR A 537 -5.30 -5.11 -24.27
N ASN A 538 -4.19 -4.81 -24.97
CA ASN A 538 -4.09 -5.03 -26.41
C ASN A 538 -2.87 -5.86 -26.79
N LEU A 539 -1.68 -5.26 -26.93
CA LEU A 539 -0.54 -5.90 -27.59
C LEU A 539 -0.03 -7.15 -26.88
N CYS A 540 -0.03 -7.15 -25.54
CA CYS A 540 0.37 -8.33 -24.76
C CYS A 540 -0.79 -9.29 -24.51
N SER A 541 -2.04 -8.80 -24.43
CA SER A 541 -3.20 -9.64 -24.12
C SER A 541 -3.41 -10.74 -25.19
N LEU A 542 -3.49 -11.99 -24.74
CA LEU A 542 -3.65 -13.17 -25.62
C LEU A 542 -5.08 -13.32 -26.15
N ARG A 543 -5.58 -12.26 -26.76
CA ARG A 543 -6.94 -12.15 -27.28
C ARG A 543 -7.19 -13.20 -28.38
N PRO A 544 -8.42 -13.74 -28.48
CA PRO A 544 -8.76 -14.72 -29.50
C PRO A 544 -8.70 -14.12 -30.90
N TYR A 545 -8.40 -14.95 -31.88
CA TYR A 545 -8.35 -14.64 -33.31
C TYR A 545 -7.30 -13.64 -33.76
N VAL A 546 -6.30 -13.39 -32.91
CA VAL A 546 -5.19 -12.46 -33.18
C VAL A 546 -3.87 -13.14 -32.86
N GLU A 547 -2.89 -12.95 -33.74
CA GLU A 547 -1.53 -13.44 -33.47
C GLU A 547 -0.88 -12.63 -32.33
N ARG A 548 -0.26 -13.33 -31.37
CA ARG A 548 0.39 -12.73 -30.22
C ARG A 548 1.73 -13.39 -29.93
N LEU A 549 2.65 -12.57 -29.44
CA LEU A 549 3.92 -13.06 -28.90
C LEU A 549 3.69 -13.69 -27.55
N ALA A 550 4.19 -14.89 -27.37
CA ALA A 550 4.05 -15.61 -26.09
C ALA A 550 5.39 -16.20 -25.63
N PHE A 551 5.44 -16.54 -24.36
CA PHE A 551 6.46 -17.38 -23.76
C PHE A 551 5.78 -18.66 -23.29
N SER A 552 6.14 -19.77 -23.90
CA SER A 552 5.45 -21.05 -23.73
C SER A 552 6.24 -22.02 -22.88
N ALA A 553 5.55 -22.67 -21.96
CA ALA A 553 6.02 -23.87 -21.26
C ALA A 553 5.18 -25.05 -21.74
N ILE A 554 5.83 -26.06 -22.32
CA ILE A 554 5.18 -27.20 -22.95
C ILE A 554 5.72 -28.47 -22.34
N TRP A 555 4.84 -29.29 -21.81
CA TRP A 555 5.15 -30.58 -21.19
C TRP A 555 4.68 -31.75 -22.06
N GLU A 556 5.45 -32.81 -22.03
CA GLU A 556 4.97 -34.14 -22.29
C GLU A 556 4.64 -34.80 -20.95
N LEU A 557 3.37 -35.10 -20.75
CA LEU A 557 2.86 -35.69 -19.51
C LEU A 557 2.42 -37.13 -19.78
N SER A 558 2.68 -38.03 -18.83
CA SER A 558 2.08 -39.36 -18.82
C SER A 558 0.56 -39.25 -18.61
N PRO A 559 -0.22 -40.31 -18.92
CA PRO A 559 -1.64 -40.34 -18.59
C PRO A 559 -1.94 -40.09 -17.11
N ASP A 560 -0.98 -40.33 -16.21
CA ASP A 560 -1.09 -40.08 -14.78
C ASP A 560 -0.58 -38.69 -14.35
N ALA A 561 -0.35 -37.81 -15.33
CA ALA A 561 0.15 -36.47 -15.15
C ALA A 561 1.54 -36.36 -14.49
N ASP A 562 2.44 -37.34 -14.78
CA ASP A 562 3.87 -37.24 -14.47
C ASP A 562 4.58 -36.53 -15.59
N ILE A 563 5.52 -35.63 -15.23
CA ILE A 563 6.32 -34.89 -16.21
C ILE A 563 7.34 -35.85 -16.84
N VAL A 564 7.19 -36.16 -18.13
CA VAL A 564 8.17 -36.90 -18.91
C VAL A 564 9.25 -35.97 -19.45
N ASN A 565 8.81 -34.81 -19.97
CA ASN A 565 9.70 -33.78 -20.50
C ASN A 565 9.06 -32.40 -20.35
N VAL A 566 9.88 -31.36 -20.29
CA VAL A 566 9.44 -29.95 -20.31
C VAL A 566 10.38 -29.15 -21.19
N ARG A 567 9.82 -28.29 -22.03
CA ARG A 567 10.57 -27.32 -22.83
C ARG A 567 9.98 -25.93 -22.71
N PHE A 568 10.84 -24.94 -22.73
CA PHE A 568 10.46 -23.54 -22.72
C PHE A 568 10.90 -22.90 -24.02
N THR A 569 10.03 -22.11 -24.61
CA THR A 569 10.31 -21.44 -25.87
C THR A 569 9.57 -20.12 -26.00
N LYS A 570 10.22 -19.15 -26.61
CA LYS A 570 9.50 -17.97 -27.11
C LYS A 570 8.70 -18.42 -28.33
N SER A 571 7.47 -17.95 -28.45
CA SER A 571 6.56 -18.45 -29.48
C SER A 571 5.68 -17.34 -30.06
N VAL A 572 5.01 -17.69 -31.18
CA VAL A 572 3.89 -16.94 -31.72
C VAL A 572 2.67 -17.86 -31.70
N ILE A 573 1.61 -17.42 -31.06
CA ILE A 573 0.34 -18.15 -30.97
C ILE A 573 -0.81 -17.38 -31.61
N ALA A 574 -1.87 -18.10 -31.95
CA ALA A 574 -3.16 -17.52 -32.38
C ALA A 574 -4.27 -18.23 -31.58
N SER A 575 -4.71 -17.65 -30.48
CA SER A 575 -5.77 -18.24 -29.66
C SER A 575 -7.06 -18.42 -30.46
N LYS A 576 -7.68 -19.59 -30.34
CA LYS A 576 -8.89 -19.95 -31.08
C LYS A 576 -10.19 -19.56 -30.37
N ALA A 577 -10.10 -19.34 -29.07
CA ALA A 577 -11.25 -18.91 -28.24
C ALA A 577 -10.78 -18.28 -26.91
N ALA A 578 -11.66 -17.47 -26.33
CA ALA A 578 -11.57 -17.02 -24.94
C ALA A 578 -12.88 -17.36 -24.25
N PHE A 579 -12.81 -18.10 -23.16
CA PHE A 579 -13.97 -18.54 -22.39
C PHE A 579 -13.95 -17.93 -21.00
N THR A 580 -15.12 -17.67 -20.46
CA THR A 580 -15.27 -17.52 -19.01
C THR A 580 -15.18 -18.91 -18.35
N TYR A 581 -14.87 -18.94 -17.05
CA TYR A 581 -14.87 -20.19 -16.28
C TYR A 581 -16.19 -20.95 -16.41
N GLU A 582 -17.30 -20.23 -16.47
CA GLU A 582 -18.64 -20.80 -16.61
C GLU A 582 -18.86 -21.40 -18.01
N GLU A 583 -18.52 -20.66 -19.07
CA GLU A 583 -18.63 -21.14 -20.43
C GLU A 583 -17.77 -22.38 -20.66
N ALA A 584 -16.54 -22.36 -20.16
CA ALA A 584 -15.63 -23.52 -20.24
C ALA A 584 -16.20 -24.72 -19.45
N GLN A 585 -16.84 -24.50 -18.28
CA GLN A 585 -17.46 -25.54 -17.49
C GLN A 585 -18.64 -26.18 -18.24
N ILE A 586 -19.55 -25.35 -18.74
CA ILE A 586 -20.72 -25.83 -19.53
C ILE A 586 -20.24 -26.64 -20.74
N ARG A 587 -19.24 -26.09 -21.48
CA ARG A 587 -18.70 -26.76 -22.65
C ARG A 587 -18.05 -28.11 -22.32
N LYS A 588 -17.30 -28.20 -21.24
CA LYS A 588 -16.66 -29.42 -20.76
C LYS A 588 -17.71 -30.49 -20.42
N ASP A 589 -18.79 -30.09 -19.77
CA ASP A 589 -19.81 -31.00 -19.23
C ASP A 589 -20.85 -31.43 -20.27
N ASP A 590 -20.98 -30.69 -21.37
CA ASP A 590 -21.95 -31.04 -22.46
C ASP A 590 -21.44 -32.20 -23.29
N PRO A 591 -22.03 -33.39 -23.18
CA PRO A 591 -21.61 -34.56 -23.92
C PRO A 591 -21.85 -34.46 -25.45
N THR A 592 -22.64 -33.51 -25.90
CA THR A 592 -22.95 -33.30 -27.33
C THR A 592 -21.84 -32.56 -28.05
N LEU A 593 -21.01 -31.79 -27.34
CA LEU A 593 -19.87 -31.06 -27.88
C LEU A 593 -18.64 -31.96 -27.94
N ASN A 594 -18.09 -32.13 -29.12
CA ASN A 594 -16.92 -33.00 -29.32
C ASN A 594 -15.90 -32.42 -30.32
N ASP A 595 -15.86 -31.10 -30.44
CA ASP A 595 -14.83 -30.38 -31.22
C ASP A 595 -13.48 -30.42 -30.55
N GLU A 596 -12.41 -30.04 -31.24
CA GLU A 596 -11.02 -30.07 -30.78
C GLU A 596 -10.80 -29.22 -29.54
N LEU A 597 -11.45 -28.05 -29.42
CA LEU A 597 -11.38 -27.20 -28.24
C LEU A 597 -11.97 -27.89 -27.00
N THR A 598 -13.13 -28.51 -27.15
CA THR A 598 -13.80 -29.25 -26.08
C THR A 598 -12.96 -30.45 -25.64
N GLN A 599 -12.37 -31.18 -26.57
CA GLN A 599 -11.47 -32.30 -26.29
C GLN A 599 -10.23 -31.82 -25.55
N SER A 600 -9.62 -30.71 -25.96
CA SER A 600 -8.48 -30.08 -25.29
C SER A 600 -8.82 -29.70 -23.83
N ILE A 601 -9.96 -29.04 -23.60
CA ILE A 601 -10.42 -28.67 -22.24
C ILE A 601 -10.64 -29.90 -21.35
N ARG A 602 -11.24 -30.97 -21.90
CA ARG A 602 -11.44 -32.21 -21.14
C ARG A 602 -10.12 -32.93 -20.80
N LEU A 603 -9.16 -32.97 -21.73
CA LEU A 603 -7.81 -33.47 -21.45
C LEU A 603 -7.12 -32.65 -20.37
N LEU A 604 -7.15 -31.33 -20.47
CA LEU A 604 -6.61 -30.43 -19.45
C LEU A 604 -7.26 -30.70 -18.08
N ASN A 605 -8.59 -30.81 -18.03
CA ASN A 605 -9.29 -31.05 -16.76
C ASN A 605 -8.91 -32.43 -16.14
N SER A 606 -8.81 -33.44 -16.98
CA SER A 606 -8.36 -34.79 -16.53
C SER A 606 -6.97 -34.78 -15.90
N LEU A 607 -6.03 -34.05 -16.51
CA LEU A 607 -4.68 -33.88 -15.98
C LEU A 607 -4.68 -33.01 -14.72
N ALA A 608 -5.44 -31.93 -14.71
CA ALA A 608 -5.53 -31.02 -13.58
C ALA A 608 -6.05 -31.70 -12.31
N LEU A 609 -7.05 -32.58 -12.42
CA LEU A 609 -7.56 -33.38 -11.29
C LEU A 609 -6.46 -34.26 -10.71
N LYS A 610 -5.63 -34.89 -11.54
CA LYS A 610 -4.52 -35.74 -11.11
C LYS A 610 -3.40 -34.89 -10.48
N LEU A 611 -3.05 -33.75 -11.07
CA LEU A 611 -2.06 -32.80 -10.52
C LEU A 611 -2.51 -32.31 -9.14
N LYS A 612 -3.77 -31.94 -9.01
CA LYS A 612 -4.38 -31.52 -7.73
C LYS A 612 -4.31 -32.62 -6.69
N ALA A 613 -4.67 -33.86 -7.05
CA ALA A 613 -4.60 -35.01 -6.15
C ALA A 613 -3.18 -35.25 -5.66
N LYS A 614 -2.17 -35.18 -6.54
CA LYS A 614 -0.75 -35.31 -6.18
C LYS A 614 -0.31 -34.18 -5.22
N ARG A 615 -0.70 -32.94 -5.50
CA ARG A 615 -0.38 -31.80 -4.66
C ARG A 615 -1.00 -31.91 -3.27
N MET A 616 -2.27 -32.31 -3.20
CA MET A 616 -2.95 -32.53 -1.91
C MET A 616 -2.32 -33.69 -1.12
N ALA A 617 -1.96 -34.79 -1.79
CA ALA A 617 -1.23 -35.90 -1.17
C ALA A 617 0.15 -35.49 -0.65
N ALA A 618 0.80 -34.54 -1.29
CA ALA A 618 2.07 -33.95 -0.82
C ALA A 618 1.89 -32.99 0.37
N GLY A 619 0.64 -32.72 0.81
CA GLY A 619 0.35 -31.91 1.99
C GLY A 619 0.04 -30.43 1.68
N ALA A 620 -0.40 -30.13 0.47
CA ALA A 620 -0.87 -28.79 0.17
C ALA A 620 -2.11 -28.41 0.98
N LEU A 621 -2.19 -27.16 1.39
CA LEU A 621 -3.30 -26.65 2.20
C LEU A 621 -4.47 -26.21 1.31
N ASN A 622 -5.65 -26.69 1.65
CA ASN A 622 -6.88 -26.11 1.16
C ASN A 622 -7.40 -25.09 2.18
N LEU A 623 -7.01 -23.83 2.00
CA LEU A 623 -7.42 -22.73 2.89
C LEU A 623 -8.68 -22.06 2.34
N ALA A 624 -9.54 -21.59 3.24
CA ALA A 624 -10.71 -20.81 2.87
C ALA A 624 -10.43 -19.31 2.97
N SER A 625 -10.94 -18.55 2.01
CA SER A 625 -10.98 -17.09 2.05
C SER A 625 -12.44 -16.64 1.85
N PRO A 626 -12.92 -15.65 2.61
CA PRO A 626 -14.26 -15.10 2.41
C PRO A 626 -14.28 -14.20 1.17
N GLU A 627 -14.36 -14.81 -0.03
CA GLU A 627 -14.48 -14.06 -1.27
C GLU A 627 -15.95 -13.84 -1.62
N VAL A 628 -16.31 -12.57 -1.81
CA VAL A 628 -17.64 -12.17 -2.26
C VAL A 628 -17.56 -11.49 -3.62
N LYS A 629 -18.61 -11.67 -4.41
CA LYS A 629 -18.81 -11.00 -5.70
C LYS A 629 -19.82 -9.88 -5.48
N ILE A 630 -19.42 -8.66 -5.87
CA ILE A 630 -20.28 -7.48 -5.81
C ILE A 630 -20.82 -7.23 -7.21
N HIS A 631 -22.16 -7.20 -7.33
CA HIS A 631 -22.84 -6.88 -8.57
C HIS A 631 -23.07 -5.37 -8.63
N LEU A 632 -22.56 -4.73 -9.68
CA LEU A 632 -22.74 -3.31 -9.96
C LEU A 632 -23.85 -3.10 -10.98
N ASP A 633 -24.61 -2.00 -10.85
CA ASP A 633 -25.71 -1.67 -11.75
C ASP A 633 -25.22 -1.46 -13.19
N SER A 634 -24.17 -0.65 -13.36
CA SER A 634 -23.52 -0.41 -14.64
C SER A 634 -22.05 -0.05 -14.45
N ALA A 635 -21.28 -0.12 -15.54
CA ALA A 635 -19.89 0.31 -15.53
C ALA A 635 -19.74 1.83 -15.25
N GLU A 636 -20.75 2.62 -15.55
CA GLU A 636 -20.74 4.08 -15.36
C GLU A 636 -21.21 4.50 -13.96
N SER A 637 -22.30 3.94 -13.44
CA SER A 637 -22.83 4.30 -12.12
C SER A 637 -22.05 3.65 -10.99
N SER A 638 -21.52 2.44 -11.24
CA SER A 638 -20.82 1.62 -10.22
C SER A 638 -21.59 1.48 -8.91
N ASP A 639 -22.94 1.52 -8.96
CA ASP A 639 -23.78 1.33 -7.78
C ASP A 639 -23.90 -0.17 -7.47
N PRO A 640 -23.61 -0.60 -6.23
CA PRO A 640 -23.73 -2.00 -5.87
C PRO A 640 -25.21 -2.40 -5.73
N ILE A 641 -25.62 -3.39 -6.53
CA ILE A 641 -26.99 -3.95 -6.49
C ILE A 641 -27.06 -5.06 -5.47
N ASP A 642 -26.09 -5.96 -5.49
CA ASP A 642 -26.10 -7.16 -4.65
C ASP A 642 -24.68 -7.66 -4.31
N VAL A 643 -24.61 -8.50 -3.28
CA VAL A 643 -23.39 -9.17 -2.80
C VAL A 643 -23.68 -10.66 -2.70
N GLU A 644 -22.91 -11.46 -3.41
CA GLU A 644 -23.01 -12.91 -3.45
C GLU A 644 -21.69 -13.57 -3.08
N GLN A 645 -21.75 -14.77 -2.54
CA GLN A 645 -20.56 -15.59 -2.34
C GLN A 645 -20.06 -16.11 -3.68
N LYS A 646 -18.75 -16.03 -3.92
CA LYS A 646 -18.12 -16.52 -5.16
C LYS A 646 -18.14 -18.05 -5.21
N GLU A 647 -18.74 -18.60 -6.26
CA GLU A 647 -18.70 -20.03 -6.55
C GLU A 647 -17.38 -20.41 -7.25
N LEU A 648 -16.73 -21.46 -6.76
CA LEU A 648 -15.56 -22.07 -7.40
C LEU A 648 -15.99 -23.28 -8.23
N ARG A 649 -15.61 -23.29 -9.51
CA ARG A 649 -15.90 -24.36 -10.48
C ARG A 649 -14.67 -25.24 -10.69
N GLU A 650 -14.83 -26.42 -11.31
CA GLU A 650 -13.70 -27.28 -11.69
C GLU A 650 -12.75 -26.58 -12.65
N THR A 651 -13.26 -25.76 -13.57
CA THR A 651 -12.47 -24.99 -14.52
C THR A 651 -11.55 -23.94 -13.86
N ASN A 652 -11.93 -23.39 -12.69
CA ASN A 652 -11.02 -22.58 -11.90
C ASN A 652 -9.82 -23.41 -11.43
N SER A 653 -10.10 -24.64 -10.93
CA SER A 653 -9.06 -25.55 -10.48
C SER A 653 -8.17 -26.03 -11.64
N LEU A 654 -8.74 -26.25 -12.83
CA LEU A 654 -8.00 -26.60 -14.06
C LEU A 654 -6.91 -25.58 -14.36
N VAL A 655 -7.30 -24.29 -14.46
CA VAL A 655 -6.36 -23.21 -14.78
C VAL A 655 -5.32 -23.09 -13.64
N GLU A 656 -5.76 -23.10 -12.38
CA GLU A 656 -4.88 -23.01 -11.22
C GLU A 656 -3.76 -24.06 -11.27
N GLU A 657 -4.07 -25.34 -11.51
CA GLU A 657 -3.07 -26.41 -11.46
C GLU A 657 -2.04 -26.29 -12.58
N PHE A 658 -2.43 -25.85 -13.78
CA PHE A 658 -1.48 -25.60 -14.86
C PHE A 658 -0.63 -24.35 -14.63
N MET A 659 -1.18 -23.30 -14.01
CA MET A 659 -0.40 -22.14 -13.61
C MET A 659 0.62 -22.50 -12.50
N LEU A 660 0.24 -23.34 -11.54
CA LEU A 660 1.16 -23.85 -10.52
C LEU A 660 2.25 -24.71 -11.16
N LEU A 661 1.92 -25.61 -12.08
CA LEU A 661 2.88 -26.44 -12.80
C LEU A 661 3.90 -25.60 -13.56
N ALA A 662 3.43 -24.55 -14.28
CA ALA A 662 4.30 -23.63 -15.00
C ALA A 662 5.24 -22.88 -14.05
N ASN A 663 4.70 -22.30 -12.98
CA ASN A 663 5.47 -21.54 -12.00
C ASN A 663 6.56 -22.40 -11.32
N VAL A 664 6.27 -23.66 -10.96
CA VAL A 664 7.24 -24.58 -10.37
C VAL A 664 8.31 -24.99 -11.38
N SER A 665 7.92 -25.28 -12.63
CA SER A 665 8.86 -25.69 -13.68
C SER A 665 9.83 -24.56 -14.02
N VAL A 666 9.34 -23.33 -14.14
CA VAL A 666 10.17 -22.13 -14.38
C VAL A 666 11.07 -21.85 -13.18
N ALA A 667 10.55 -21.97 -11.96
CA ALA A 667 11.35 -21.77 -10.74
C ALA A 667 12.58 -22.66 -10.70
N ARG A 668 12.43 -23.94 -11.07
CA ARG A 668 13.55 -24.91 -11.17
C ARG A 668 14.56 -24.46 -12.20
N GLN A 669 14.10 -24.14 -13.42
CA GLN A 669 14.96 -23.74 -14.53
C GLN A 669 15.78 -22.48 -14.23
N ILE A 670 15.15 -21.43 -13.67
CA ILE A 670 15.86 -20.19 -13.38
C ILE A 670 16.80 -20.34 -12.17
N GLN A 671 16.44 -21.16 -11.19
CA GLN A 671 17.28 -21.42 -10.03
C GLN A 671 18.52 -22.26 -10.39
N GLU A 672 18.39 -23.24 -11.28
CA GLU A 672 19.52 -24.01 -11.80
C GLU A 672 20.49 -23.17 -12.60
N SER A 673 19.96 -22.24 -13.42
CA SER A 673 20.77 -21.35 -14.26
C SER A 673 21.37 -20.17 -13.48
N PHE A 674 20.67 -19.63 -12.47
CA PHE A 674 21.05 -18.44 -11.71
C PHE A 674 20.92 -18.65 -10.19
N PRO A 675 21.70 -19.56 -9.58
CA PRO A 675 21.50 -19.92 -8.17
C PRO A 675 21.73 -18.76 -7.18
N GLY A 676 22.45 -17.71 -7.59
CA GLY A 676 22.71 -16.52 -6.77
C GLY A 676 21.70 -15.39 -6.91
N THR A 677 20.92 -15.36 -7.97
CA THR A 677 20.08 -14.20 -8.31
C THR A 677 18.69 -14.56 -8.82
N ALA A 678 18.31 -15.85 -8.84
CA ALA A 678 16.98 -16.26 -9.25
C ALA A 678 15.89 -15.58 -8.42
N VAL A 679 14.88 -15.04 -9.12
CA VAL A 679 13.71 -14.42 -8.52
C VAL A 679 12.71 -15.51 -8.17
N LEU A 680 12.56 -15.78 -6.89
CA LEU A 680 11.70 -16.85 -6.37
C LEU A 680 10.66 -16.29 -5.41
N ARG A 681 9.67 -17.13 -5.08
CA ARG A 681 8.61 -16.83 -4.11
C ARG A 681 8.52 -17.95 -3.09
N ARG A 682 8.53 -17.59 -1.81
CA ARG A 682 8.41 -18.55 -0.71
C ARG A 682 7.24 -18.24 0.20
N HIS A 683 6.78 -19.23 0.89
CA HIS A 683 5.82 -19.11 1.99
C HIS A 683 6.40 -19.88 3.18
N MET A 684 6.91 -19.13 4.15
CA MET A 684 7.53 -19.71 5.32
C MET A 684 6.51 -20.47 6.17
N PRO A 685 6.89 -21.58 6.81
CA PRO A 685 6.05 -22.22 7.81
C PRO A 685 5.74 -21.20 8.93
N PRO A 686 4.50 -21.09 9.36
CA PRO A 686 4.12 -20.17 10.41
C PRO A 686 4.72 -20.63 11.75
N PRO A 687 5.11 -19.67 12.62
CA PRO A 687 5.53 -20.00 13.99
C PRO A 687 4.42 -20.73 14.73
N HIS A 688 4.76 -21.74 15.54
CA HIS A 688 3.79 -22.47 16.37
C HIS A 688 2.94 -21.54 17.25
N SER A 689 3.55 -20.48 17.79
CA SER A 689 2.88 -19.45 18.60
C SER A 689 1.69 -18.79 17.93
N ASN A 690 1.66 -18.70 16.58
CA ASN A 690 0.53 -18.14 15.87
C ASN A 690 -0.73 -19.03 15.99
N PHE A 691 -0.55 -20.34 16.15
CA PHE A 691 -1.64 -21.30 16.24
C PHE A 691 -2.07 -21.64 17.67
N GLU A 692 -1.27 -21.32 18.68
CA GLU A 692 -1.54 -21.68 20.09
C GLU A 692 -2.97 -21.33 20.52
N LYS A 693 -3.41 -20.11 20.14
CA LYS A 693 -4.75 -19.64 20.49
C LYS A 693 -5.84 -20.42 19.76
N LEU A 694 -5.65 -20.74 18.48
CA LEU A 694 -6.62 -21.53 17.71
C LEU A 694 -6.66 -22.99 18.19
N GLN A 695 -5.50 -23.57 18.51
CA GLN A 695 -5.41 -24.92 19.10
C GLN A 695 -6.12 -24.99 20.45
N ASP A 696 -5.91 -23.99 21.32
CA ASP A 696 -6.55 -23.93 22.63
C ASP A 696 -8.08 -23.78 22.51
N LEU A 697 -8.54 -22.91 21.61
CA LEU A 697 -9.97 -22.72 21.27
C LEU A 697 -10.62 -24.03 20.81
N LEU A 698 -10.02 -24.74 19.84
CA LEU A 698 -10.56 -25.98 19.29
C LEU A 698 -10.60 -27.08 20.34
N MET A 699 -9.54 -27.20 21.15
CA MET A 699 -9.45 -28.21 22.19
C MET A 699 -10.48 -27.96 23.29
N LYS A 700 -10.57 -26.73 23.81
CA LYS A 700 -11.49 -26.38 24.94
C LYS A 700 -12.94 -26.36 24.56
N LEU A 701 -13.27 -25.82 23.38
CA LEU A 701 -14.68 -25.65 23.00
C LEU A 701 -15.28 -26.81 22.22
N LYS A 702 -14.44 -27.55 21.48
CA LYS A 702 -14.90 -28.64 20.58
C LYS A 702 -14.20 -29.98 20.82
N GLY A 703 -13.21 -30.06 21.70
CA GLY A 703 -12.41 -31.27 21.93
C GLY A 703 -11.59 -31.71 20.72
N MET A 704 -11.29 -30.80 19.78
CA MET A 704 -10.59 -31.08 18.54
C MET A 704 -9.12 -30.69 18.65
N THR A 705 -8.24 -31.49 18.07
CA THR A 705 -6.79 -31.23 18.01
C THR A 705 -6.39 -30.71 16.64
N LEU A 706 -5.52 -29.70 16.59
CA LEU A 706 -4.93 -29.17 15.38
C LEU A 706 -3.43 -29.44 15.40
N ASP A 707 -2.94 -30.28 14.49
CA ASP A 707 -1.52 -30.60 14.34
C ASP A 707 -0.88 -29.63 13.35
N VAL A 708 0.05 -28.81 13.82
CA VAL A 708 0.76 -27.79 13.04
C VAL A 708 2.22 -28.16 12.76
N SER A 709 2.60 -29.42 12.98
CA SER A 709 3.98 -29.89 12.80
C SER A 709 4.46 -29.83 11.35
N SER A 710 3.54 -29.95 10.38
CA SER A 710 3.81 -29.81 8.96
C SER A 710 2.56 -29.33 8.21
N SER A 711 2.72 -28.91 6.95
CA SER A 711 1.57 -28.52 6.11
C SER A 711 0.61 -29.68 5.91
N GLY A 712 1.11 -30.91 5.69
CA GLY A 712 0.29 -32.11 5.55
C GLY A 712 -0.45 -32.50 6.83
N ALA A 713 0.20 -32.40 7.99
CA ALA A 713 -0.44 -32.65 9.30
C ALA A 713 -1.53 -31.61 9.56
N LEU A 714 -1.28 -30.35 9.24
CA LEU A 714 -2.26 -29.29 9.37
C LEU A 714 -3.45 -29.50 8.42
N ALA A 715 -3.19 -29.85 7.16
CA ALA A 715 -4.25 -30.15 6.19
C ALA A 715 -5.16 -31.30 6.70
N ALA A 716 -4.56 -32.41 7.11
CA ALA A 716 -5.28 -33.58 7.64
C ALA A 716 -6.06 -33.25 8.92
N SER A 717 -5.52 -32.38 9.77
CA SER A 717 -6.22 -31.93 10.99
C SER A 717 -7.40 -31.03 10.67
N LEU A 718 -7.23 -30.09 9.71
CA LEU A 718 -8.31 -29.20 9.26
C LEU A 718 -9.46 -29.98 8.61
N ASP A 719 -9.18 -31.07 7.87
CA ASP A 719 -10.22 -31.93 7.29
C ASP A 719 -11.05 -32.64 8.35
N LYS A 720 -10.49 -32.90 9.53
CA LYS A 720 -11.19 -33.52 10.68
C LYS A 720 -11.97 -32.51 11.53
N CYS A 721 -11.71 -31.20 11.38
CA CYS A 721 -12.44 -30.17 12.10
C CYS A 721 -13.82 -29.96 11.50
N VAL A 722 -14.74 -30.89 11.73
CA VAL A 722 -16.12 -30.89 11.22
C VAL A 722 -17.09 -30.96 12.40
N ASP A 723 -18.12 -30.09 12.39
CA ASP A 723 -19.24 -30.18 13.34
C ASP A 723 -20.52 -30.61 12.57
N PRO A 724 -21.09 -31.78 12.86
CA PRO A 724 -22.29 -32.25 12.16
C PRO A 724 -23.49 -31.31 12.26
N ASN A 725 -23.56 -30.49 13.34
CA ASN A 725 -24.65 -29.56 13.59
C ASN A 725 -24.45 -28.19 12.94
N GLU A 726 -23.21 -27.88 12.48
CA GLU A 726 -22.87 -26.61 11.89
C GLU A 726 -21.99 -26.78 10.64
N PRO A 727 -22.60 -26.86 9.45
CA PRO A 727 -21.86 -27.09 8.20
C PRO A 727 -20.81 -26.02 7.89
N ALA A 728 -21.02 -24.79 8.37
CA ALA A 728 -20.09 -23.68 8.16
C ALA A 728 -18.85 -23.72 9.07
N PHE A 729 -18.84 -24.58 10.09
CA PHE A 729 -17.76 -24.63 11.10
C PHE A 729 -16.39 -24.91 10.49
N ASN A 730 -16.27 -25.88 9.57
CA ASN A 730 -14.99 -26.19 8.93
C ASN A 730 -14.45 -25.00 8.13
N THR A 731 -15.33 -24.30 7.41
CA THR A 731 -14.94 -23.08 6.68
C THR A 731 -14.44 -22.01 7.63
N LEU A 732 -15.12 -21.81 8.76
CA LEU A 732 -14.71 -20.84 9.79
C LEU A 732 -13.33 -21.18 10.37
N VAL A 733 -13.10 -22.45 10.72
CA VAL A 733 -11.78 -22.90 11.22
C VAL A 733 -10.68 -22.67 10.18
N ARG A 734 -10.94 -22.94 8.89
CA ARG A 734 -9.99 -22.67 7.80
C ARG A 734 -9.70 -21.19 7.61
N ILE A 735 -10.70 -20.31 7.74
CA ILE A 735 -10.52 -18.86 7.72
C ILE A 735 -9.62 -18.43 8.90
N MET A 736 -9.88 -18.94 10.10
CA MET A 736 -9.04 -18.61 11.26
C MET A 736 -7.62 -19.17 11.12
N ALA A 737 -7.45 -20.38 10.61
CA ALA A 737 -6.12 -20.94 10.31
C ALA A 737 -5.37 -20.12 9.27
N THR A 738 -6.04 -19.60 8.23
CA THR A 738 -5.45 -18.70 7.23
C THR A 738 -4.85 -17.45 7.87
N ARG A 739 -5.47 -16.92 8.93
CA ARG A 739 -4.96 -15.75 9.66
C ARG A 739 -3.72 -16.03 10.50
N CYS A 740 -3.50 -17.28 10.86
CA CYS A 740 -2.30 -17.71 11.57
C CYS A 740 -1.09 -17.84 10.65
N MET A 741 -1.31 -17.88 9.31
CA MET A 741 -0.26 -18.01 8.31
C MET A 741 0.55 -16.72 8.15
N LEU A 742 1.80 -16.90 7.75
CA LEU A 742 2.62 -15.81 7.25
C LEU A 742 2.21 -15.45 5.81
N SER A 743 2.54 -14.27 5.36
CA SER A 743 2.37 -13.91 3.94
C SER A 743 3.50 -14.48 3.11
N ALA A 744 3.18 -14.97 1.91
CA ALA A 744 4.19 -15.34 0.94
C ALA A 744 4.94 -14.11 0.42
N GLU A 745 6.25 -14.25 0.16
CA GLU A 745 7.13 -13.16 -0.23
C GLU A 745 8.04 -13.53 -1.40
N TYR A 746 8.38 -12.55 -2.22
CA TYR A 746 9.43 -12.69 -3.23
C TYR A 746 10.80 -12.50 -2.59
N PHE A 747 11.79 -13.24 -3.07
CA PHE A 747 13.15 -13.18 -2.56
C PHE A 747 14.15 -13.50 -3.66
N CYS A 748 15.41 -13.10 -3.44
CA CYS A 748 16.53 -13.45 -4.28
C CYS A 748 17.16 -14.78 -3.77
N ALA A 749 17.34 -15.77 -4.63
CA ALA A 749 17.81 -17.10 -4.23
C ALA A 749 19.12 -17.09 -3.42
N GLY A 750 20.08 -16.22 -3.78
CA GLY A 750 21.34 -16.09 -3.06
C GLY A 750 21.26 -15.39 -1.70
N SER A 751 20.09 -14.89 -1.29
CA SER A 751 19.91 -14.12 -0.05
C SER A 751 19.58 -14.97 1.17
N VAL A 752 19.13 -16.19 0.95
CA VAL A 752 18.62 -17.08 1.99
C VAL A 752 19.11 -18.52 1.79
N SER A 753 19.05 -19.34 2.82
CA SER A 753 19.42 -20.75 2.70
C SER A 753 18.42 -21.53 1.86
N ARG A 754 18.88 -22.51 1.09
CA ARG A 754 18.05 -23.33 0.20
C ARG A 754 16.89 -24.05 0.93
N GLU A 755 17.08 -24.37 2.18
CA GLU A 755 16.06 -25.02 3.03
C GLU A 755 14.82 -24.13 3.23
N THR A 756 14.95 -22.79 3.05
CA THR A 756 13.87 -21.83 3.24
C THR A 756 13.18 -21.41 1.94
N PHE A 757 13.45 -22.08 0.81
CA PHE A 757 12.86 -21.76 -0.49
C PHE A 757 11.40 -22.21 -0.61
N GLY A 758 10.99 -23.16 0.22
CA GLY A 758 9.71 -23.85 0.11
C GLY A 758 8.50 -22.92 0.23
N HIS A 759 7.45 -23.31 -0.46
CA HIS A 759 6.13 -22.68 -0.36
C HIS A 759 5.21 -23.57 0.49
N TYR A 760 5.12 -23.28 1.79
CA TYR A 760 4.40 -24.09 2.79
C TYR A 760 2.96 -24.43 2.38
N GLY A 761 2.17 -23.41 1.98
CA GLY A 761 0.77 -23.61 1.61
C GLY A 761 0.56 -24.46 0.35
N LEU A 762 1.53 -24.46 -0.57
CA LEU A 762 1.46 -25.25 -1.82
C LEU A 762 2.16 -26.63 -1.69
N ALA A 763 2.80 -26.91 -0.58
CA ALA A 763 3.69 -28.07 -0.39
C ALA A 763 4.74 -28.22 -1.52
N SER A 764 5.23 -27.09 -2.04
CA SER A 764 6.21 -27.06 -3.12
C SER A 764 7.58 -26.70 -2.60
N PRO A 765 8.66 -27.43 -2.96
CA PRO A 765 10.01 -27.13 -2.49
C PRO A 765 10.60 -25.87 -3.12
N ILE A 766 10.06 -25.43 -4.23
CA ILE A 766 10.47 -24.23 -4.96
C ILE A 766 9.29 -23.64 -5.72
N TYR A 767 9.21 -22.33 -5.80
CA TYR A 767 8.14 -21.63 -6.49
C TYR A 767 8.57 -20.25 -6.99
N THR A 768 8.00 -19.80 -8.07
CA THR A 768 8.07 -18.41 -8.55
C THR A 768 6.75 -18.01 -9.19
N HIS A 769 6.65 -16.78 -9.62
CA HIS A 769 5.58 -16.32 -10.48
C HIS A 769 6.13 -16.04 -11.88
N PHE A 770 5.48 -16.64 -12.88
CA PHE A 770 5.81 -16.52 -14.30
C PHE A 770 4.56 -16.22 -15.15
N THR A 771 3.38 -16.59 -14.64
CA THR A 771 2.16 -16.75 -15.44
C THR A 771 1.31 -15.47 -15.58
N SER A 772 1.72 -14.32 -15.04
CA SER A 772 0.94 -13.08 -15.14
C SER A 772 1.82 -11.82 -15.26
N PRO A 773 2.63 -11.68 -16.31
CA PRO A 773 3.56 -10.57 -16.48
C PRO A 773 2.89 -9.24 -16.82
N ILE A 774 1.65 -9.23 -17.31
CA ILE A 774 0.88 -8.00 -17.57
C ILE A 774 0.63 -7.26 -16.25
N ARG A 775 0.38 -8.01 -15.17
CA ARG A 775 -0.07 -7.47 -13.90
C ARG A 775 0.88 -7.65 -12.72
N ARG A 776 2.02 -8.34 -12.87
CA ARG A 776 3.03 -8.54 -11.81
C ARG A 776 4.44 -8.35 -12.35
N TYR A 777 5.17 -7.42 -11.77
CA TYR A 777 6.54 -7.14 -12.23
C TYR A 777 7.52 -8.28 -11.94
N ALA A 778 7.30 -9.07 -10.86
CA ALA A 778 8.11 -10.25 -10.58
C ALA A 778 8.10 -11.26 -11.73
N ASP A 779 6.96 -11.42 -12.41
CA ASP A 779 6.81 -12.29 -13.58
C ASP A 779 7.64 -11.80 -14.76
N VAL A 780 7.68 -10.48 -14.98
CA VAL A 780 8.55 -9.88 -16.03
C VAL A 780 10.02 -10.22 -15.76
N LEU A 781 10.46 -10.15 -14.51
CA LEU A 781 11.82 -10.52 -14.13
C LEU A 781 12.08 -12.02 -14.33
N ALA A 782 11.12 -12.89 -13.97
CA ALA A 782 11.21 -14.33 -14.22
C ALA A 782 11.28 -14.64 -15.72
N HIS A 783 10.52 -13.94 -16.57
CA HIS A 783 10.59 -14.03 -18.02
C HIS A 783 12.00 -13.69 -18.55
N ARG A 784 12.62 -12.63 -18.04
CA ARG A 784 13.99 -12.25 -18.42
C ARG A 784 15.01 -13.30 -18.01
N GLN A 785 14.90 -13.83 -16.80
CA GLN A 785 15.77 -14.91 -16.34
C GLN A 785 15.56 -16.19 -17.13
N LEU A 786 14.33 -16.58 -17.39
CA LEU A 786 14.02 -17.76 -18.20
C LEU A 786 14.52 -17.62 -19.64
N ALA A 787 14.35 -16.44 -20.26
CA ALA A 787 14.87 -16.18 -21.60
C ALA A 787 16.39 -16.34 -21.68
N ALA A 788 17.10 -15.88 -20.64
CA ALA A 788 18.54 -16.08 -20.53
C ALA A 788 18.92 -17.55 -20.26
N ALA A 789 18.16 -18.25 -19.42
CA ALA A 789 18.39 -19.66 -19.11
C ALA A 789 18.25 -20.59 -20.32
N ILE A 790 17.34 -20.26 -21.25
CA ILE A 790 17.18 -21.02 -22.51
C ILE A 790 18.06 -20.50 -23.66
N GLY A 791 18.93 -19.51 -23.40
CA GLY A 791 19.86 -18.97 -24.40
C GLY A 791 19.24 -18.02 -25.43
N TYR A 792 18.00 -17.56 -25.21
CA TYR A 792 17.31 -16.64 -26.13
C TYR A 792 17.92 -15.23 -26.12
N THR A 793 18.24 -14.71 -24.94
CA THR A 793 18.93 -13.42 -24.74
C THR A 793 19.92 -13.52 -23.58
N PRO A 794 21.03 -12.76 -23.57
CA PRO A 794 21.86 -12.69 -22.37
C PRO A 794 21.10 -12.08 -21.20
N LEU A 795 21.43 -12.49 -19.97
CA LEU A 795 20.87 -11.89 -18.76
C LEU A 795 21.29 -10.44 -18.65
N HIS A 796 20.37 -9.54 -18.37
CA HIS A 796 20.68 -8.12 -18.19
C HIS A 796 21.53 -7.88 -16.94
N ALA A 797 22.46 -6.90 -16.99
CA ALA A 797 23.42 -6.60 -15.94
C ALA A 797 22.79 -6.34 -14.55
N THR A 798 21.59 -5.74 -14.52
CA THR A 798 20.84 -5.48 -13.27
C THR A 798 20.43 -6.75 -12.53
N LEU A 799 20.23 -7.85 -13.23
CA LEU A 799 19.85 -9.13 -12.66
C LEU A 799 21.06 -10.03 -12.26
N HIS A 800 22.28 -9.57 -12.52
CA HIS A 800 23.51 -10.22 -12.02
C HIS A 800 23.84 -9.77 -10.59
N THR A 801 23.34 -8.64 -10.13
CA THR A 801 23.68 -8.04 -8.84
C THR A 801 22.67 -8.42 -7.78
N LYS A 802 23.07 -9.26 -6.83
CA LYS A 802 22.22 -9.73 -5.73
C LYS A 802 21.54 -8.60 -4.96
N SER A 803 22.29 -7.57 -4.53
CA SER A 803 21.75 -6.45 -3.75
C SER A 803 20.70 -5.65 -4.53
N HIS A 804 20.86 -5.54 -5.84
CA HIS A 804 19.86 -4.86 -6.69
C HIS A 804 18.57 -5.68 -6.78
N VAL A 805 18.69 -6.99 -6.98
CA VAL A 805 17.51 -7.89 -7.00
C VAL A 805 16.80 -7.87 -5.64
N GLU A 806 17.52 -7.91 -4.52
CA GLU A 806 16.94 -7.79 -3.16
C GLU A 806 16.16 -6.49 -2.98
N GLN A 807 16.70 -5.38 -3.45
CA GLN A 807 16.03 -4.08 -3.38
C GLN A 807 14.72 -4.08 -4.17
N ILE A 808 14.71 -4.62 -5.38
CA ILE A 808 13.50 -4.76 -6.20
C ILE A 808 12.47 -5.65 -5.48
N MET A 809 12.90 -6.81 -4.93
CA MET A 809 11.99 -7.72 -4.21
C MET A 809 11.34 -7.03 -3.01
N SER A 810 12.08 -6.22 -2.28
CA SER A 810 11.54 -5.43 -1.16
C SER A 810 10.42 -4.48 -1.61
N VAL A 811 10.62 -3.78 -2.73
CA VAL A 811 9.60 -2.88 -3.31
C VAL A 811 8.37 -3.67 -3.74
N ILE A 812 8.55 -4.76 -4.49
CA ILE A 812 7.44 -5.59 -5.00
C ILE A 812 6.63 -6.17 -3.83
N ASN A 813 7.29 -6.72 -2.81
CA ASN A 813 6.62 -7.28 -1.63
C ASN A 813 5.76 -6.24 -0.90
N ARG A 814 6.29 -5.01 -0.74
CA ARG A 814 5.53 -3.90 -0.16
C ARG A 814 4.32 -3.56 -1.03
N ARG A 815 4.51 -3.35 -2.34
CA ARG A 815 3.45 -3.00 -3.30
C ARG A 815 2.36 -4.06 -3.36
N HIS A 816 2.74 -5.33 -3.37
CA HIS A 816 1.81 -6.46 -3.41
C HIS A 816 0.91 -6.51 -2.17
N ARG A 817 1.50 -6.33 -0.98
CA ARG A 817 0.77 -6.25 0.29
C ARG A 817 -0.22 -5.08 0.31
N LEU A 818 0.23 -3.89 -0.08
CA LEU A 818 -0.60 -2.69 -0.10
C LEU A 818 -1.74 -2.80 -1.13
N ALA A 819 -1.48 -3.40 -2.30
CA ALA A 819 -2.50 -3.67 -3.31
C ALA A 819 -3.60 -4.60 -2.78
N GLN A 820 -3.23 -5.67 -2.05
CA GLN A 820 -4.20 -6.57 -1.43
C GLN A 820 -5.03 -5.85 -0.36
N MET A 821 -4.42 -5.00 0.45
CA MET A 821 -5.13 -4.21 1.47
C MET A 821 -6.10 -3.22 0.82
N ALA A 822 -5.68 -2.53 -0.24
CA ALA A 822 -6.53 -1.61 -1.01
C ALA A 822 -7.75 -2.34 -1.61
N GLY A 823 -7.54 -3.52 -2.21
CA GLY A 823 -8.61 -4.35 -2.74
C GLY A 823 -9.63 -4.77 -1.68
N ARG A 824 -9.17 -5.23 -0.52
CA ARG A 824 -10.04 -5.60 0.61
C ARG A 824 -10.84 -4.41 1.12
N ALA A 825 -10.20 -3.26 1.31
CA ALA A 825 -10.87 -2.05 1.77
C ALA A 825 -11.90 -1.53 0.75
N SER A 826 -11.63 -1.71 -0.55
CA SER A 826 -12.60 -1.40 -1.61
C SER A 826 -13.83 -2.31 -1.52
N VAL A 827 -13.64 -3.62 -1.33
CA VAL A 827 -14.75 -4.57 -1.13
C VAL A 827 -15.58 -4.18 0.09
N GLU A 828 -14.95 -3.90 1.23
CA GLU A 828 -15.63 -3.47 2.46
C GLU A 828 -16.46 -2.20 2.24
N PHE A 829 -15.90 -1.21 1.55
CA PHE A 829 -16.61 0.03 1.21
C PHE A 829 -17.86 -0.24 0.35
N TYR A 830 -17.74 -1.04 -0.71
CA TYR A 830 -18.86 -1.35 -1.60
C TYR A 830 -19.91 -2.25 -0.95
N VAL A 831 -19.52 -3.18 -0.09
CA VAL A 831 -20.47 -3.93 0.76
C VAL A 831 -21.24 -2.98 1.67
N GLY A 832 -20.55 -1.98 2.26
CA GLY A 832 -21.19 -0.93 3.05
C GLY A 832 -22.25 -0.15 2.26
N LEU A 833 -21.93 0.25 1.02
CA LEU A 833 -22.88 0.92 0.13
C LEU A 833 -24.09 0.03 -0.22
N ALA A 834 -23.87 -1.25 -0.56
CA ALA A 834 -24.95 -2.19 -0.85
C ALA A 834 -25.89 -2.37 0.35
N LEU A 835 -25.34 -2.50 1.55
CA LEU A 835 -26.11 -2.58 2.78
C LEU A 835 -26.89 -1.29 3.07
N LYS A 836 -26.29 -0.13 2.81
CA LYS A 836 -26.96 1.18 2.95
C LYS A 836 -28.15 1.27 1.99
N ALA A 837 -27.98 0.86 0.73
CA ALA A 837 -29.05 0.83 -0.26
C ALA A 837 -30.18 -0.13 0.16
N ARG A 838 -29.87 -1.33 0.64
CA ARG A 838 -30.88 -2.29 1.17
C ARG A 838 -31.62 -1.75 2.38
N ASN A 839 -30.93 -1.07 3.31
CA ASN A 839 -31.55 -0.45 4.48
C ASN A 839 -32.54 0.66 4.11
N LEU A 840 -32.25 1.43 3.05
CA LEU A 840 -33.14 2.48 2.53
C LEU A 840 -34.34 1.91 1.78
N ALA A 841 -34.20 0.77 1.10
CA ALA A 841 -35.27 0.10 0.38
C ALA A 841 -36.29 -0.59 1.33
N GLN A 842 -35.88 -0.96 2.53
CA GLN A 842 -36.75 -1.48 3.56
C GLN A 842 -37.40 -0.32 4.32
N GLN A 843 -38.71 -0.07 4.07
CA GLN A 843 -39.49 1.08 4.57
C GLN A 843 -39.47 1.27 6.10
N ASP A 844 -39.02 0.29 6.87
CA ASP A 844 -39.00 0.32 8.34
C ASP A 844 -37.66 0.78 8.95
N GLY A 845 -36.64 1.04 8.17
CA GLY A 845 -35.32 1.45 8.69
C GLY A 845 -34.69 0.44 9.67
N GLN A 846 -35.18 -0.80 9.68
CA GLN A 846 -34.84 -1.79 10.70
C GLN A 846 -33.48 -2.44 10.58
N GLY A 847 -32.76 -2.27 9.44
CA GLY A 847 -31.46 -2.90 9.19
C GLY A 847 -31.59 -4.35 8.71
N VAL A 848 -30.53 -4.88 8.12
CA VAL A 848 -30.46 -6.24 7.59
C VAL A 848 -30.14 -7.22 8.72
N VAL A 849 -30.88 -8.32 8.82
CA VAL A 849 -30.63 -9.36 9.83
C VAL A 849 -30.00 -10.57 9.16
N GLU A 850 -28.83 -10.97 9.62
CA GLU A 850 -28.07 -12.10 9.07
C GLU A 850 -27.51 -12.98 10.19
N ASP A 851 -27.23 -14.23 9.84
CA ASP A 851 -26.51 -15.15 10.70
C ASP A 851 -25.02 -14.86 10.66
N ALA A 852 -24.39 -14.91 11.81
CA ALA A 852 -22.97 -14.67 12.00
C ALA A 852 -22.34 -15.66 12.97
N PHE A 853 -21.03 -15.78 12.94
CA PHE A 853 -20.25 -16.62 13.86
C PHE A 853 -19.35 -15.76 14.72
N VAL A 854 -19.29 -16.06 16.00
CA VAL A 854 -18.36 -15.38 16.91
C VAL A 854 -16.94 -15.88 16.63
N ILE A 855 -16.06 -14.95 16.29
CA ILE A 855 -14.64 -15.25 16.00
C ILE A 855 -13.70 -14.81 17.14
N ARG A 856 -14.15 -13.87 17.97
CA ARG A 856 -13.42 -13.42 19.15
C ARG A 856 -14.37 -12.81 20.17
N ALA A 857 -14.13 -13.08 21.45
CA ALA A 857 -14.83 -12.44 22.55
C ALA A 857 -13.91 -11.46 23.29
N PHE A 858 -14.49 -10.32 23.69
CA PHE A 858 -13.86 -9.27 24.49
C PHE A 858 -14.78 -8.96 25.69
N ARG A 859 -14.26 -8.36 26.74
CA ARG A 859 -15.08 -7.97 27.91
C ARG A 859 -16.24 -7.04 27.56
N ASN A 860 -16.05 -6.19 26.55
CA ASN A 860 -17.04 -5.19 26.14
C ASN A 860 -17.57 -5.42 24.72
N GLY A 861 -17.48 -6.63 24.19
CA GLY A 861 -17.99 -6.92 22.84
C GLY A 861 -17.65 -8.28 22.27
N LEU A 862 -18.16 -8.52 21.08
CA LEU A 862 -17.94 -9.73 20.28
C LEU A 862 -17.49 -9.32 18.87
N ALA A 863 -16.41 -9.90 18.37
CA ALA A 863 -16.12 -9.86 16.94
C ALA A 863 -16.86 -11.02 16.26
N VAL A 864 -17.63 -10.71 15.23
CA VAL A 864 -18.46 -11.67 14.51
C VAL A 864 -18.12 -11.66 13.02
N PHE A 865 -18.30 -12.80 12.37
CA PHE A 865 -18.11 -12.99 10.94
C PHE A 865 -19.44 -13.34 10.28
N VAL A 866 -19.89 -12.56 9.33
CA VAL A 866 -21.10 -12.78 8.52
C VAL A 866 -20.70 -13.48 7.24
N SER A 867 -20.83 -14.80 7.18
CA SER A 867 -20.32 -15.62 6.08
C SER A 867 -20.92 -15.26 4.72
N LYS A 868 -22.23 -14.97 4.68
CA LYS A 868 -22.96 -14.61 3.46
C LYS A 868 -22.44 -13.31 2.80
N LEU A 869 -21.98 -12.36 3.59
CA LEU A 869 -21.50 -11.07 3.14
C LEU A 869 -19.97 -10.99 3.09
N GLY A 870 -19.27 -12.00 3.63
CA GLY A 870 -17.80 -12.02 3.72
C GLY A 870 -17.21 -10.93 4.60
N ILE A 871 -18.00 -10.32 5.50
CA ILE A 871 -17.57 -9.20 6.34
C ILE A 871 -17.44 -9.60 7.80
N GLU A 872 -16.56 -8.90 8.48
CA GLU A 872 -16.44 -8.94 9.93
C GLU A 872 -16.99 -7.67 10.52
N GLY A 873 -17.51 -7.80 11.72
CA GLY A 873 -18.00 -6.65 12.45
C GLY A 873 -17.82 -6.82 13.95
N LEU A 874 -17.92 -5.72 14.65
CA LEU A 874 -17.82 -5.67 16.09
C LEU A 874 -19.21 -5.35 16.67
N VAL A 875 -19.69 -6.23 17.55
CA VAL A 875 -20.81 -5.96 18.44
C VAL A 875 -20.21 -5.40 19.72
N THR A 876 -20.47 -4.14 20.03
CA THR A 876 -19.96 -3.49 21.26
C THR A 876 -21.05 -3.31 22.29
N PHE A 877 -20.73 -3.53 23.56
CA PHE A 877 -21.60 -3.30 24.71
C PHE A 877 -21.17 -2.03 25.45
N LYS A 878 -22.11 -1.32 26.01
CA LYS A 878 -21.84 -0.09 26.82
C LYS A 878 -21.08 -0.38 28.10
N ASN A 879 -21.33 -1.52 28.71
CA ASN A 879 -20.72 -1.96 29.94
C ASN A 879 -19.89 -3.22 29.73
N GLU A 880 -18.81 -3.38 30.52
CA GLU A 880 -18.06 -4.64 30.55
C GLU A 880 -18.99 -5.77 31.04
N GLN A 881 -18.87 -6.92 30.39
CA GLN A 881 -19.59 -8.15 30.73
C GLN A 881 -18.63 -9.16 31.39
N GLU A 882 -19.16 -10.18 32.02
CA GLU A 882 -18.36 -11.24 32.60
C GLU A 882 -17.74 -12.08 31.49
N PHE A 883 -16.41 -11.93 31.33
CA PHE A 883 -15.59 -12.64 30.33
C PHE A 883 -14.83 -13.78 31.00
N ASP A 884 -15.02 -14.99 30.51
CA ASP A 884 -14.30 -16.17 30.92
C ASP A 884 -13.17 -16.48 29.93
N PRO A 885 -11.90 -16.21 30.26
CA PRO A 885 -10.78 -16.47 29.39
C PRO A 885 -10.48 -17.98 29.20
N GLU A 886 -10.93 -18.85 30.10
CA GLU A 886 -10.72 -20.30 29.97
C GLU A 886 -11.67 -20.93 28.94
N SER A 887 -12.90 -20.43 28.83
CA SER A 887 -13.87 -20.90 27.82
C SER A 887 -14.07 -19.93 26.66
N TYR A 888 -13.26 -18.87 26.56
CA TYR A 888 -13.37 -17.85 25.52
C TYR A 888 -14.81 -17.37 25.28
N SER A 889 -15.53 -17.14 26.35
CA SER A 889 -16.94 -16.85 26.33
C SER A 889 -17.31 -15.61 27.15
N LEU A 890 -18.43 -15.04 26.79
CA LEU A 890 -19.01 -13.89 27.44
C LEU A 890 -20.35 -14.25 28.04
N THR A 891 -20.59 -13.89 29.29
CA THR A 891 -21.88 -14.08 29.94
C THR A 891 -22.71 -12.81 29.78
N LEU A 892 -23.82 -12.90 29.05
CA LEU A 892 -24.74 -11.79 28.78
C LEU A 892 -26.02 -11.90 29.61
N PRO A 893 -26.55 -10.79 30.13
CA PRO A 893 -27.84 -10.79 30.81
C PRO A 893 -28.96 -11.05 29.80
N GLY A 894 -29.72 -12.08 29.97
CA GLY A 894 -30.87 -12.43 29.13
C GLY A 894 -32.19 -12.35 29.89
N PRO A 895 -33.34 -12.33 29.20
CA PRO A 895 -34.64 -12.17 29.80
C PRO A 895 -35.02 -13.35 30.73
N ASN A 896 -34.43 -14.53 30.51
CA ASN A 896 -34.67 -15.74 31.29
C ASN A 896 -33.48 -16.17 32.13
N GLY A 897 -32.49 -15.29 32.35
CA GLY A 897 -31.25 -15.58 33.07
C GLY A 897 -30.03 -15.28 32.22
N ALA A 898 -28.83 -15.45 32.81
CA ALA A 898 -27.56 -15.25 32.12
C ALA A 898 -27.38 -16.23 30.96
N VAL A 899 -26.97 -15.72 29.79
CA VAL A 899 -26.71 -16.50 28.58
C VAL A 899 -25.21 -16.42 28.24
N LYS A 900 -24.58 -17.57 28.07
CA LYS A 900 -23.18 -17.70 27.71
C LYS A 900 -23.04 -17.75 26.19
N VAL A 901 -22.18 -16.89 25.62
CA VAL A 901 -21.83 -16.83 24.19
C VAL A 901 -20.35 -17.05 24.03
N ALA A 902 -19.93 -18.06 23.31
CA ALA A 902 -18.56 -18.47 23.11
C ALA A 902 -18.07 -18.24 21.65
N VAL A 903 -16.78 -18.32 21.44
CA VAL A 903 -16.22 -18.38 20.09
C VAL A 903 -16.74 -19.62 19.36
N PHE A 904 -16.99 -19.50 18.07
CA PHE A 904 -17.65 -20.46 17.16
C PHE A 904 -19.17 -20.55 17.27
N ASP A 905 -19.82 -19.91 18.27
CA ASP A 905 -21.27 -19.92 18.36
C ASP A 905 -21.88 -19.15 17.19
N ARG A 906 -22.96 -19.69 16.67
CA ARG A 906 -23.83 -19.02 15.71
C ARG A 906 -24.71 -18.03 16.44
N VAL A 907 -24.71 -16.81 15.94
CA VAL A 907 -25.51 -15.69 16.48
C VAL A 907 -26.27 -15.02 15.36
N ARG A 908 -27.34 -14.31 15.69
CA ARG A 908 -28.02 -13.45 14.72
C ARG A 908 -27.72 -12.00 15.05
N VAL A 909 -27.30 -11.28 14.03
CA VAL A 909 -26.93 -9.87 14.15
C VAL A 909 -27.80 -9.01 13.25
N LYS A 910 -28.12 -7.85 13.74
CA LYS A 910 -28.72 -6.77 12.98
C LYS A 910 -27.64 -5.85 12.49
N ILE A 911 -27.56 -5.67 11.18
CA ILE A 911 -26.54 -4.90 10.49
C ILE A 911 -27.14 -3.58 10.05
N ARG A 912 -26.55 -2.49 10.48
CA ARG A 912 -26.88 -1.12 10.05
C ARG A 912 -25.62 -0.44 9.53
N VAL A 913 -25.79 0.50 8.61
CA VAL A 913 -24.73 1.37 8.17
C VAL A 913 -24.97 2.75 8.76
N GLU A 914 -24.09 3.16 9.66
CA GLU A 914 -24.09 4.49 10.27
C GLU A 914 -22.85 5.24 9.78
N GLN A 915 -22.92 6.57 9.66
CA GLN A 915 -21.74 7.34 9.31
C GLN A 915 -20.78 7.34 10.50
N ASP A 916 -19.57 6.86 10.28
CA ASP A 916 -18.50 6.95 11.26
C ASP A 916 -18.04 8.41 11.37
N LYS A 917 -18.08 8.95 12.57
CA LYS A 917 -17.70 10.36 12.83
C LYS A 917 -16.20 10.62 12.60
N ASN A 918 -15.37 9.59 12.75
CA ASN A 918 -13.92 9.70 12.58
C ASN A 918 -13.46 9.58 11.13
N THR A 919 -14.13 8.72 10.35
CA THR A 919 -13.75 8.48 8.94
C THR A 919 -14.68 9.15 7.96
N LEU A 920 -15.84 9.64 8.42
CA LEU A 920 -16.97 10.11 7.60
C LEU A 920 -17.41 9.09 6.53
N ARG A 921 -17.04 7.82 6.70
CA ARG A 921 -17.51 6.69 5.87
C ARG A 921 -18.70 6.02 6.50
N GLY A 922 -19.49 5.34 5.69
CA GLY A 922 -20.47 4.39 6.21
C GLY A 922 -19.75 3.26 6.97
N LYS A 923 -19.97 3.17 8.27
CA LYS A 923 -19.48 2.10 9.14
C LYS A 923 -20.56 1.06 9.35
N VAL A 924 -20.23 -0.19 9.10
CA VAL A 924 -21.11 -1.31 9.43
C VAL A 924 -21.14 -1.47 10.95
N LYS A 925 -22.30 -1.22 11.54
CA LYS A 925 -22.57 -1.45 12.96
C LYS A 925 -23.39 -2.71 13.11
N MET A 926 -22.96 -3.59 13.98
CA MET A 926 -23.65 -4.83 14.27
C MET A 926 -24.21 -4.82 15.69
N THR A 927 -25.45 -5.26 15.84
CA THR A 927 -26.13 -5.40 17.11
C THR A 927 -26.58 -6.85 17.25
N LEU A 928 -26.31 -7.50 18.38
CA LEU A 928 -26.71 -8.85 18.65
C LEU A 928 -28.23 -8.90 18.86
N LEU A 929 -28.92 -9.80 18.15
CA LEU A 929 -30.34 -10.06 18.31
C LEU A 929 -30.61 -11.40 18.99
N SER A 930 -29.79 -12.42 18.70
CA SER A 930 -29.93 -13.75 19.30
C SER A 930 -28.51 -14.27 19.62
N PRO A 931 -28.30 -14.92 20.76
CA PRO A 931 -29.28 -15.41 21.71
C PRO A 931 -29.89 -14.34 22.65
N VAL A 932 -29.32 -13.15 22.71
CA VAL A 932 -29.80 -12.03 23.55
C VAL A 932 -29.82 -10.76 22.72
N ASP A 933 -30.84 -9.94 22.83
CA ASP A 933 -30.92 -8.63 22.19
C ASP A 933 -30.07 -7.62 22.97
N SER A 934 -28.96 -7.17 22.33
CA SER A 934 -28.00 -6.24 22.94
C SER A 934 -28.37 -4.77 22.79
N THR A 935 -29.52 -4.43 22.30
CA THR A 935 -29.97 -3.03 22.14
C THR A 935 -30.06 -2.26 23.45
N GLY A 936 -30.20 -2.98 24.59
CA GLY A 936 -30.29 -2.43 25.94
C GLY A 936 -29.02 -2.38 26.77
N PHE A 937 -27.89 -2.92 26.29
CA PHE A 937 -26.68 -3.06 27.11
C PHE A 937 -25.65 -1.98 26.86
#